data_1033452e8beb56b59e39401db63a10d2
#
_entry.id   1033452e8beb56b59e39401db63a10d2
#
_cell.length_a   1.000
_cell.length_b   1.000
_cell.length_c   1.000
_cell.angle_alpha   90.00
_cell.angle_beta   90.00
_cell.angle_gamma   90.00
#
_symmetry.space_group_name_H-M   'P 1'
#
loop_
_entity.id
_entity.type
_entity.pdbx_description
1 polymer ?
#
loop_
_entity_poly.entity_id
_entity_poly.type
_entity_poly.pdbx_seq_one_letter_code
_entity_poly.pdbx_strand_id
1 'polypeptide(L)'
;MSKALYIAEKPSVAQEFAKALKINGQRRDGYLESQDSVVTWCVGHLVTMSYPEKYDIKYKRWSLDTLPFLPREFKYEVIPGVQKQFEIVKGLLNREDVDTIYVCTDSGREGEYIYRLVAQMAGVRGKKEKRVWIDSQTEEEIMRGIREAKDLSAYDNLSASAYLRAKEDYLMGINFSRVLTLRYGNSVSNYLNTKYQAISVGRVMTCVLGMVVRREREIRAFVKTPFYRVLSSIALEGENFEGEWRAVEGSRYFQTPYLYKENGFKEKAYAEKLIQELSVSQPLQCTVEKIERKKENRNPPLLFNLAELQNVCSKLFKISPDETLKIVQELYEKKLVTYPRTDARVLSTAAAKEIYKNISGLRNYKHTAEIAQHIIEQGNYKNLAKTRYVNDKQITDHYAIVPTGQGLNTLRSVSLTAQRVYETIVRRFVCIFYPPAVYQKISLVTKIQNESFFSSFKVLLDEGYLKVATNSFAKRKAADAMSSVNRAGAADSEGSEEEDPDTGKNGGNKADDSAEDMACDTRLLAALQNLKKGDILSVDSLSIKEGETSPPKRYNSGSMILAMENAGQLIEDEELRAQIKSCGIGTSATRAEILKKLCNIKYLALNKKTQVITPTLLGEMIFDVVNCSIRQLLNPELTASWEKGLNYVAEGSITEQEYMDKLEHFVRLRTRQVEDSNIQPYLRQFFDAAAVNYKDSSEKNSAKTTGRSMSAAGRSRTCRKPSASK
;
A
#
# COMPACT_ATOMS: atom_id res chain seq x y z
N MET A 1 25.03 -16.56 -40.79
CA MET A 1 23.65 -16.89 -40.40
C MET A 1 23.13 -15.74 -39.57
N SER A 2 21.91 -15.33 -39.82
CA SER A 2 21.27 -14.26 -39.07
C SER A 2 20.88 -14.76 -37.66
N LYS A 3 21.06 -13.91 -36.66
CA LYS A 3 20.75 -14.21 -35.23
C LYS A 3 19.61 -13.35 -34.71
N ALA A 4 18.86 -13.91 -33.77
CA ALA A 4 17.90 -13.18 -32.97
C ALA A 4 18.55 -12.73 -31.64
N LEU A 5 18.35 -11.45 -31.28
CA LEU A 5 18.79 -10.91 -29.98
C LEU A 5 17.60 -10.74 -29.05
N TYR A 6 17.68 -11.32 -27.87
CA TYR A 6 16.70 -11.18 -26.80
C TYR A 6 17.30 -10.29 -25.71
N ILE A 7 16.65 -9.16 -25.41
CA ILE A 7 17.10 -8.23 -24.38
C ILE A 7 16.10 -8.17 -23.21
N ALA A 8 16.53 -8.65 -22.05
CA ALA A 8 15.72 -8.64 -20.84
C ALA A 8 16.08 -7.45 -19.92
N GLU A 9 15.22 -7.13 -18.95
CA GLU A 9 15.48 -6.06 -18.00
C GLU A 9 16.55 -6.43 -16.96
N LYS A 10 16.64 -7.72 -16.60
CA LYS A 10 17.53 -8.23 -15.54
C LYS A 10 18.22 -9.53 -15.93
N PRO A 11 19.40 -9.82 -15.34
CA PRO A 11 20.12 -11.06 -15.63
C PRO A 11 19.32 -12.33 -15.35
N SER A 12 18.51 -12.35 -14.28
CA SER A 12 17.67 -13.50 -13.92
C SER A 12 16.62 -13.80 -14.98
N VAL A 13 15.98 -12.75 -15.51
CA VAL A 13 14.97 -12.86 -16.58
C VAL A 13 15.61 -13.37 -17.88
N ALA A 14 16.79 -12.85 -18.23
CA ALA A 14 17.55 -13.29 -19.40
C ALA A 14 17.88 -14.79 -19.33
N GLN A 15 18.26 -15.31 -18.15
CA GLN A 15 18.53 -16.73 -17.94
C GLN A 15 17.29 -17.59 -18.20
N GLU A 16 16.10 -17.11 -17.80
CA GLU A 16 14.86 -17.83 -18.07
C GLU A 16 14.49 -17.86 -19.53
N PHE A 17 14.69 -16.74 -20.26
CA PHE A 17 14.54 -16.72 -21.72
C PHE A 17 15.51 -17.68 -22.39
N ALA A 18 16.79 -17.67 -21.99
CA ALA A 18 17.79 -18.59 -22.53
C ALA A 18 17.42 -20.06 -22.30
N LYS A 19 16.86 -20.37 -21.13
CA LYS A 19 16.40 -21.71 -20.79
C LYS A 19 15.16 -22.12 -21.60
N ALA A 20 14.16 -21.26 -21.69
CA ALA A 20 12.95 -21.52 -22.48
C ALA A 20 13.26 -21.71 -23.96
N LEU A 21 14.21 -20.95 -24.50
CA LEU A 21 14.70 -21.07 -25.87
C LEU A 21 15.68 -22.21 -26.06
N LYS A 22 16.02 -22.96 -25.01
CA LYS A 22 16.99 -24.09 -25.03
C LYS A 22 18.36 -23.69 -25.58
N ILE A 23 18.79 -22.46 -25.28
CA ILE A 23 20.07 -21.91 -25.72
C ILE A 23 21.18 -22.57 -24.88
N ASN A 24 21.78 -23.62 -25.41
CA ASN A 24 22.96 -24.27 -24.85
C ASN A 24 24.23 -23.50 -25.26
N GLY A 25 24.21 -22.18 -25.02
CA GLY A 25 25.24 -21.29 -25.52
C GLY A 25 26.39 -21.07 -24.54
N GLN A 26 27.48 -20.50 -25.06
CA GLN A 26 28.60 -20.07 -24.23
C GLN A 26 28.21 -18.84 -23.41
N ARG A 27 28.47 -18.88 -22.12
CA ARG A 27 28.37 -17.72 -21.26
C ARG A 27 29.52 -16.76 -21.55
N ARG A 28 29.15 -15.55 -21.97
CA ARG A 28 30.07 -14.44 -22.22
C ARG A 28 29.89 -13.38 -21.12
N ASP A 29 30.73 -12.37 -21.11
CA ASP A 29 30.57 -11.23 -20.21
C ASP A 29 29.35 -10.40 -20.64
N GLY A 30 28.32 -10.40 -19.81
CA GLY A 30 27.07 -9.63 -20.06
C GLY A 30 26.06 -10.26 -21.03
N TYR A 31 26.28 -11.48 -21.57
CA TYR A 31 25.31 -12.15 -22.45
C TYR A 31 25.55 -13.65 -22.56
N LEU A 32 24.60 -14.37 -23.16
CA LEU A 32 24.67 -15.78 -23.55
C LEU A 32 24.52 -15.85 -25.07
N GLU A 33 25.26 -16.72 -25.73
CA GLU A 33 25.25 -16.82 -27.21
C GLU A 33 25.24 -18.27 -27.66
N SER A 34 24.36 -18.57 -28.63
CA SER A 34 24.31 -19.79 -29.42
C SER A 34 24.57 -19.52 -30.90
N GLN A 35 24.36 -20.52 -31.74
CA GLN A 35 24.56 -20.40 -33.18
C GLN A 35 23.58 -19.41 -33.82
N ASP A 36 22.34 -19.34 -33.34
CA ASP A 36 21.19 -18.61 -33.91
C ASP A 36 20.62 -17.52 -33.01
N SER A 37 21.05 -17.46 -31.76
CA SER A 37 20.44 -16.60 -30.75
C SER A 37 21.47 -15.99 -29.78
N VAL A 38 21.20 -14.75 -29.37
CA VAL A 38 21.93 -14.02 -28.33
C VAL A 38 20.93 -13.56 -27.27
N VAL A 39 21.22 -13.79 -25.99
CA VAL A 39 20.42 -13.29 -24.89
C VAL A 39 21.25 -12.37 -24.02
N THR A 40 20.83 -11.13 -23.89
CA THR A 40 21.47 -10.12 -23.04
C THR A 40 20.47 -9.49 -22.08
N TRP A 41 20.94 -8.57 -21.25
CA TRP A 41 20.10 -7.93 -20.23
C TRP A 41 20.56 -6.53 -19.91
N CYS A 42 19.61 -5.73 -19.44
CA CYS A 42 19.88 -4.53 -18.65
C CYS A 42 20.14 -4.92 -17.19
N VAL A 43 20.39 -3.96 -16.33
CA VAL A 43 20.46 -4.14 -14.86
C VAL A 43 19.47 -3.17 -14.19
N GLY A 44 18.27 -3.07 -14.76
CA GLY A 44 17.34 -1.96 -14.60
C GLY A 44 17.70 -0.84 -15.58
N HIS A 45 17.61 0.42 -15.16
CA HIS A 45 18.00 1.54 -16.01
C HIS A 45 19.51 1.55 -16.28
N LEU A 46 19.87 1.59 -17.57
CA LEU A 46 21.25 1.84 -18.04
C LEU A 46 21.47 3.31 -18.39
N VAL A 47 20.39 4.02 -18.72
CA VAL A 47 20.37 5.40 -19.19
C VAL A 47 19.45 6.23 -18.30
N THR A 48 19.79 7.48 -18.07
CA THR A 48 19.00 8.46 -17.33
C THR A 48 19.00 9.81 -18.03
N MET A 49 18.05 10.69 -17.68
CA MET A 49 18.10 12.08 -18.12
C MET A 49 19.28 12.80 -17.49
N SER A 50 20.00 13.57 -18.32
CA SER A 50 21.16 14.35 -17.87
C SER A 50 20.75 15.49 -16.94
N TYR A 51 21.57 15.77 -15.94
CA TYR A 51 21.37 16.94 -15.08
C TYR A 51 21.50 18.25 -15.87
N PRO A 52 20.88 19.37 -15.40
CA PRO A 52 20.87 20.65 -16.10
C PRO A 52 22.25 21.19 -16.49
N GLU A 53 23.30 20.94 -15.71
CA GLU A 53 24.68 21.34 -16.02
C GLU A 53 25.27 20.69 -17.27
N LYS A 54 24.68 19.60 -17.76
CA LYS A 54 25.07 18.98 -19.05
C LYS A 54 24.49 19.71 -20.26
N TYR A 55 23.51 20.57 -20.03
CA TYR A 55 22.96 21.44 -21.07
C TYR A 55 23.77 22.71 -21.22
N ASP A 56 24.08 23.36 -20.07
CA ASP A 56 24.91 24.54 -19.97
C ASP A 56 25.51 24.61 -18.54
N ILE A 57 26.80 24.93 -18.45
CA ILE A 57 27.53 25.01 -17.17
C ILE A 57 26.90 26.03 -16.19
N LYS A 58 26.20 27.05 -16.71
CA LYS A 58 25.48 28.03 -15.86
C LYS A 58 24.46 27.40 -14.93
N TYR A 59 23.87 26.25 -15.30
CA TYR A 59 22.89 25.53 -14.47
C TYR A 59 23.52 24.74 -13.34
N LYS A 60 24.87 24.66 -13.27
CA LYS A 60 25.57 24.01 -12.15
C LYS A 60 25.39 24.79 -10.84
N ARG A 61 25.44 26.12 -10.93
CA ARG A 61 25.13 27.02 -9.80
C ARG A 61 23.64 27.37 -9.87
N TRP A 62 22.93 27.09 -8.81
CA TRP A 62 21.51 27.43 -8.73
C TRP A 62 21.34 28.94 -8.62
N SER A 63 20.55 29.55 -9.49
CA SER A 63 20.19 30.97 -9.51
C SER A 63 18.76 31.09 -10.01
N LEU A 64 18.03 32.11 -9.50
CA LEU A 64 16.68 32.43 -9.97
C LEU A 64 16.69 32.81 -11.46
N ASP A 65 17.74 33.53 -11.94
CA ASP A 65 17.87 33.92 -13.35
C ASP A 65 17.91 32.74 -14.32
N THR A 66 18.18 31.54 -13.84
CA THR A 66 18.25 30.31 -14.64
C THR A 66 17.00 29.46 -14.54
N LEU A 67 15.93 29.97 -13.94
CA LEU A 67 14.65 29.31 -13.79
C LEU A 67 13.55 30.02 -14.59
N PRO A 68 12.53 29.30 -15.07
CA PRO A 68 12.45 27.85 -15.09
C PRO A 68 13.41 27.21 -16.10
N PHE A 69 14.00 26.07 -15.75
CA PHE A 69 14.76 25.23 -16.65
C PHE A 69 13.81 24.38 -17.50
N LEU A 70 13.68 24.71 -18.79
CA LEU A 70 12.80 24.07 -19.77
C LEU A 70 13.60 23.82 -21.06
N PRO A 71 14.29 22.66 -21.17
CA PRO A 71 15.11 22.36 -22.33
C PRO A 71 14.25 22.05 -23.55
N ARG A 72 14.62 22.54 -24.73
CA ARG A 72 13.93 22.20 -25.98
C ARG A 72 14.12 20.74 -26.35
N GLU A 73 15.33 20.21 -26.13
CA GLU A 73 15.67 18.82 -26.35
C GLU A 73 16.18 18.20 -25.05
N PHE A 74 15.65 17.04 -24.70
CA PHE A 74 16.09 16.32 -23.51
C PHE A 74 17.35 15.51 -23.81
N LYS A 75 18.39 15.73 -23.01
CA LYS A 75 19.66 15.00 -23.08
C LYS A 75 19.62 13.81 -22.12
N TYR A 76 20.21 12.73 -22.58
CA TYR A 76 20.34 11.51 -21.80
C TYR A 76 21.81 11.13 -21.66
N GLU A 77 22.12 10.40 -20.59
CA GLU A 77 23.47 9.90 -20.34
C GLU A 77 23.43 8.50 -19.75
N VAL A 78 24.48 7.72 -20.02
CA VAL A 78 24.64 6.41 -19.44
C VAL A 78 24.98 6.57 -17.95
N ILE A 79 24.33 5.78 -17.10
CA ILE A 79 24.57 5.78 -15.66
C ILE A 79 25.98 5.24 -15.38
N PRO A 80 26.89 6.00 -14.74
CA PRO A 80 28.31 5.63 -14.61
C PRO A 80 28.54 4.23 -14.03
N GLY A 81 27.74 3.83 -13.04
CA GLY A 81 27.87 2.52 -12.38
C GLY A 81 27.54 1.30 -13.25
N VAL A 82 26.95 1.50 -14.43
CA VAL A 82 26.51 0.42 -15.35
C VAL A 82 27.07 0.59 -16.77
N GLN A 83 28.03 1.48 -16.95
CA GLN A 83 28.67 1.79 -18.25
C GLN A 83 29.12 0.51 -18.99
N LYS A 84 29.79 -0.41 -18.28
CA LYS A 84 30.28 -1.66 -18.88
C LYS A 84 29.14 -2.47 -19.51
N GLN A 85 28.03 -2.64 -18.82
CA GLN A 85 26.89 -3.40 -19.36
C GLN A 85 26.23 -2.66 -20.51
N PHE A 86 26.15 -1.33 -20.46
CA PHE A 86 25.64 -0.53 -21.57
C PHE A 86 26.47 -0.73 -22.85
N GLU A 87 27.80 -0.70 -22.76
CA GLU A 87 28.67 -0.90 -23.94
C GLU A 87 28.52 -2.31 -24.53
N ILE A 88 28.36 -3.35 -23.69
CA ILE A 88 28.08 -4.70 -24.15
C ILE A 88 26.74 -4.73 -24.92
N VAL A 89 25.67 -4.21 -24.30
CA VAL A 89 24.34 -4.18 -24.91
C VAL A 89 24.36 -3.38 -26.23
N LYS A 90 25.00 -2.20 -26.23
CA LYS A 90 25.17 -1.37 -27.42
C LYS A 90 25.87 -2.13 -28.55
N GLY A 91 26.96 -2.83 -28.24
CA GLY A 91 27.69 -3.66 -29.20
C GLY A 91 26.79 -4.74 -29.78
N LEU A 92 26.02 -5.45 -28.95
CA LEU A 92 25.13 -6.53 -29.40
C LEU A 92 23.96 -6.05 -30.22
N LEU A 93 23.34 -4.92 -29.86
CA LEU A 93 22.23 -4.32 -30.62
C LEU A 93 22.63 -3.89 -32.04
N ASN A 94 23.91 -3.53 -32.25
CA ASN A 94 24.43 -3.06 -33.52
C ASN A 94 25.23 -4.12 -34.30
N ARG A 95 25.25 -5.38 -33.85
CA ARG A 95 25.94 -6.48 -34.55
C ARG A 95 25.34 -6.69 -35.95
N GLU A 96 26.17 -6.90 -36.95
CA GLU A 96 25.74 -7.12 -38.34
C GLU A 96 24.97 -8.43 -38.53
N ASP A 97 25.33 -9.47 -37.74
CA ASP A 97 24.67 -10.77 -37.79
C ASP A 97 23.38 -10.85 -36.99
N VAL A 98 22.98 -9.76 -36.29
CA VAL A 98 21.68 -9.63 -35.61
C VAL A 98 20.71 -8.87 -36.53
N ASP A 99 19.62 -9.50 -36.93
CA ASP A 99 18.58 -8.88 -37.76
C ASP A 99 17.30 -8.54 -36.94
N THR A 100 16.97 -9.37 -35.98
CA THR A 100 15.74 -9.23 -35.16
C THR A 100 16.09 -9.08 -33.69
N ILE A 101 15.50 -8.07 -33.03
CA ILE A 101 15.64 -7.80 -31.64
C ILE A 101 14.28 -8.09 -30.96
N TYR A 102 14.26 -9.02 -30.03
CA TYR A 102 13.12 -9.27 -29.15
C TYR A 102 13.28 -8.50 -27.85
N VAL A 103 12.38 -7.55 -27.62
CA VAL A 103 12.36 -6.69 -26.43
C VAL A 103 11.63 -7.42 -25.32
N CYS A 104 12.37 -7.95 -24.35
CA CYS A 104 11.90 -8.80 -23.27
C CYS A 104 12.01 -8.10 -21.90
N THR A 105 12.01 -6.77 -21.89
CA THR A 105 11.89 -5.99 -20.65
C THR A 105 10.50 -6.16 -20.05
N ASP A 106 10.35 -5.85 -18.75
CA ASP A 106 9.08 -6.06 -18.03
C ASP A 106 7.90 -5.44 -18.82
N SER A 107 6.76 -6.11 -18.81
CA SER A 107 5.56 -5.70 -19.57
C SER A 107 4.89 -4.51 -18.89
N GLY A 108 5.11 -3.30 -19.41
CA GLY A 108 4.59 -2.06 -18.86
C GLY A 108 5.35 -0.82 -19.35
N ARG A 109 4.87 0.36 -18.92
CA ARG A 109 5.49 1.67 -19.27
C ARG A 109 6.98 1.72 -18.93
N GLU A 110 7.37 1.17 -17.77
CA GLU A 110 8.76 1.20 -17.30
C GLU A 110 9.68 0.40 -18.23
N GLY A 111 9.27 -0.82 -18.60
CA GLY A 111 10.03 -1.67 -19.51
C GLY A 111 10.18 -1.05 -20.91
N GLU A 112 9.13 -0.35 -21.41
CA GLU A 112 9.22 0.44 -22.64
C GLU A 112 10.27 1.55 -22.51
N TYR A 113 10.22 2.32 -21.43
CA TYR A 113 11.14 3.41 -21.18
C TYR A 113 12.60 2.94 -21.10
N ILE A 114 12.85 1.85 -20.37
CA ILE A 114 14.20 1.28 -20.24
C ILE A 114 14.77 0.89 -21.61
N TYR A 115 14.03 0.10 -22.39
CA TYR A 115 14.53 -0.37 -23.68
C TYR A 115 14.69 0.76 -24.69
N ARG A 116 13.66 1.61 -24.85
CA ARG A 116 13.69 2.70 -25.83
C ARG A 116 14.86 3.66 -25.60
N LEU A 117 15.16 4.00 -24.34
CA LEU A 117 16.33 4.81 -24.01
C LEU A 117 17.64 4.12 -24.38
N VAL A 118 17.75 2.81 -24.11
CA VAL A 118 18.94 2.03 -24.46
C VAL A 118 19.12 1.97 -25.97
N ALA A 119 18.06 1.68 -26.72
CA ALA A 119 18.09 1.63 -28.18
C ALA A 119 18.46 2.99 -28.79
N GLN A 120 17.88 4.08 -28.29
CA GLN A 120 18.20 5.46 -28.68
C GLN A 120 19.68 5.80 -28.47
N MET A 121 20.19 5.53 -27.26
CA MET A 121 21.58 5.81 -26.90
C MET A 121 22.59 4.90 -27.58
N ALA A 122 22.18 3.67 -27.91
CA ALA A 122 22.98 2.73 -28.69
C ALA A 122 23.02 3.10 -30.20
N GLY A 123 22.05 3.92 -30.65
CA GLY A 123 21.93 4.31 -32.09
C GLY A 123 21.43 3.16 -32.97
N VAL A 124 20.53 2.33 -32.50
CA VAL A 124 19.96 1.18 -33.23
C VAL A 124 19.26 1.66 -34.49
N ARG A 125 19.60 1.06 -35.63
CA ARG A 125 18.99 1.35 -36.94
C ARG A 125 18.90 0.10 -37.79
N GLY A 126 17.84 0.00 -38.59
CA GLY A 126 17.69 -1.04 -39.62
C GLY A 126 17.46 -2.45 -39.06
N LYS A 127 17.09 -2.58 -37.80
CA LYS A 127 16.76 -3.86 -37.15
C LYS A 127 15.25 -4.05 -37.09
N LYS A 128 14.79 -5.29 -37.10
CA LYS A 128 13.43 -5.67 -36.78
C LYS A 128 13.31 -5.70 -35.27
N GLU A 129 12.44 -4.87 -34.66
CA GLU A 129 12.24 -4.83 -33.23
C GLU A 129 10.85 -5.37 -32.87
N LYS A 130 10.79 -6.39 -32.04
CA LYS A 130 9.54 -7.05 -31.62
C LYS A 130 9.38 -7.02 -30.11
N ARG A 131 8.23 -6.58 -29.64
CA ARG A 131 7.91 -6.49 -28.21
C ARG A 131 7.29 -7.81 -27.70
N VAL A 132 7.97 -8.44 -26.76
CA VAL A 132 7.48 -9.61 -26.04
C VAL A 132 6.70 -9.14 -24.81
N TRP A 133 5.46 -9.63 -24.66
CA TRP A 133 4.59 -9.27 -23.55
C TRP A 133 4.20 -10.52 -22.78
N ILE A 134 4.64 -10.62 -21.53
CA ILE A 134 4.46 -11.79 -20.67
C ILE A 134 4.06 -11.42 -19.24
N ASP A 135 3.23 -12.25 -18.61
CA ASP A 135 2.74 -12.05 -17.24
C ASP A 135 3.48 -12.92 -16.22
N SER A 136 4.24 -13.92 -16.67
CA SER A 136 5.07 -14.78 -15.82
C SER A 136 6.31 -15.26 -16.57
N GLN A 137 7.27 -15.84 -15.84
CA GLN A 137 8.51 -16.39 -16.40
C GLN A 137 8.48 -17.91 -16.56
N THR A 138 7.29 -18.48 -16.75
CA THR A 138 7.19 -19.90 -17.09
C THR A 138 7.63 -20.11 -18.54
N GLU A 139 8.18 -21.30 -18.85
CA GLU A 139 8.63 -21.63 -20.22
C GLU A 139 7.51 -21.46 -21.23
N GLU A 140 6.28 -21.88 -20.90
CA GLU A 140 5.11 -21.77 -21.77
C GLU A 140 4.74 -20.32 -22.05
N GLU A 141 4.75 -19.45 -21.02
CA GLU A 141 4.41 -18.05 -21.15
C GLU A 141 5.48 -17.29 -21.95
N ILE A 142 6.76 -17.57 -21.72
CA ILE A 142 7.86 -16.99 -22.51
C ILE A 142 7.72 -17.39 -23.98
N MET A 143 7.48 -18.66 -24.28
CA MET A 143 7.31 -19.14 -25.65
C MET A 143 6.05 -18.57 -26.31
N ARG A 144 4.96 -18.37 -25.54
CA ARG A 144 3.77 -17.66 -26.02
C ARG A 144 4.09 -16.22 -26.39
N GLY A 145 4.71 -15.48 -25.46
CA GLY A 145 5.07 -14.08 -25.67
C GLY A 145 5.98 -13.85 -26.88
N ILE A 146 6.92 -14.77 -27.14
CA ILE A 146 7.80 -14.70 -28.33
C ILE A 146 7.01 -14.94 -29.62
N ARG A 147 6.12 -15.93 -29.64
CA ARG A 147 5.28 -16.21 -30.83
C ARG A 147 4.33 -15.06 -31.16
N GLU A 148 3.76 -14.43 -30.12
CA GLU A 148 2.78 -13.37 -30.25
C GLU A 148 3.41 -11.96 -30.24
N ALA A 149 4.75 -11.87 -30.26
CA ALA A 149 5.47 -10.61 -30.22
C ALA A 149 5.07 -9.69 -31.38
N LYS A 150 4.53 -8.53 -31.03
CA LYS A 150 4.12 -7.49 -31.99
C LYS A 150 5.33 -6.63 -32.37
N ASP A 151 5.20 -5.93 -33.50
CA ASP A 151 6.14 -4.89 -33.84
C ASP A 151 6.23 -3.84 -32.74
N LEU A 152 7.44 -3.33 -32.49
CA LEU A 152 7.68 -2.37 -31.40
C LEU A 152 6.85 -1.09 -31.58
N SER A 153 6.55 -0.69 -32.81
CA SER A 153 5.71 0.48 -33.14
C SER A 153 4.28 0.38 -32.59
N ALA A 154 3.76 -0.82 -32.38
CA ALA A 154 2.44 -1.01 -31.76
C ALA A 154 2.37 -0.44 -30.31
N TYR A 155 3.51 -0.11 -29.72
CA TYR A 155 3.65 0.42 -28.34
C TYR A 155 4.16 1.87 -28.31
N ASP A 156 4.14 2.61 -29.44
CA ASP A 156 4.69 3.98 -29.52
C ASP A 156 3.95 4.95 -28.60
N ASN A 157 2.62 4.90 -28.53
CA ASN A 157 1.84 5.74 -27.61
C ASN A 157 2.14 5.41 -26.14
N LEU A 158 2.31 4.13 -25.80
CA LEU A 158 2.70 3.72 -24.46
C LEU A 158 4.10 4.24 -24.11
N SER A 159 5.03 4.14 -25.05
CA SER A 159 6.38 4.70 -24.96
C SER A 159 6.32 6.22 -24.75
N ALA A 160 5.57 6.95 -25.57
CA ALA A 160 5.40 8.39 -25.43
C ALA A 160 4.91 8.78 -24.03
N SER A 161 3.89 8.08 -23.51
CA SER A 161 3.38 8.33 -22.16
C SER A 161 4.44 8.05 -21.08
N ALA A 162 5.33 7.06 -21.28
CA ALA A 162 6.41 6.75 -20.35
C ALA A 162 7.51 7.84 -20.36
N TYR A 163 7.90 8.33 -21.53
CA TYR A 163 8.82 9.46 -21.67
C TYR A 163 8.26 10.74 -21.04
N LEU A 164 6.99 11.04 -21.29
CA LEU A 164 6.31 12.21 -20.73
C LEU A 164 6.25 12.16 -19.21
N ARG A 165 5.96 11.00 -18.62
CA ARG A 165 5.98 10.84 -17.17
C ARG A 165 7.35 11.13 -16.59
N ALA A 166 8.41 10.63 -17.21
CA ALA A 166 9.77 10.89 -16.77
C ALA A 166 10.13 12.38 -16.90
N LYS A 167 9.75 13.03 -18.02
CA LYS A 167 9.94 14.48 -18.24
C LYS A 167 9.17 15.32 -17.22
N GLU A 168 7.94 14.92 -16.88
CA GLU A 168 7.10 15.57 -15.87
C GLU A 168 7.77 15.56 -14.51
N ASP A 169 8.15 14.38 -14.00
CA ASP A 169 8.80 14.24 -12.70
C ASP A 169 10.15 14.98 -12.66
N TYR A 170 10.89 14.97 -13.76
CA TYR A 170 12.16 15.69 -13.92
C TYR A 170 11.97 17.20 -13.88
N LEU A 171 11.08 17.77 -14.69
CA LEU A 171 10.87 19.22 -14.77
C LEU A 171 10.27 19.79 -13.48
N MET A 172 9.25 19.14 -12.92
CA MET A 172 8.67 19.58 -11.66
C MET A 172 9.68 19.45 -10.51
N GLY A 173 10.38 18.32 -10.44
CA GLY A 173 11.36 18.05 -9.40
C GLY A 173 12.51 19.07 -9.39
N ILE A 174 13.09 19.37 -10.53
CA ILE A 174 14.21 20.32 -10.66
C ILE A 174 13.75 21.75 -10.39
N ASN A 175 12.75 22.23 -11.13
CA ASN A 175 12.35 23.62 -11.06
C ASN A 175 11.81 24.00 -9.68
N PHE A 176 10.88 23.21 -9.14
CA PHE A 176 10.25 23.51 -7.86
C PHE A 176 11.22 23.31 -6.69
N SER A 177 12.09 22.29 -6.70
CA SER A 177 13.10 22.15 -5.65
C SER A 177 14.10 23.30 -5.65
N ARG A 178 14.55 23.74 -6.83
CA ARG A 178 15.50 24.85 -6.95
C ARG A 178 14.88 26.18 -6.52
N VAL A 179 13.71 26.56 -7.04
CA VAL A 179 13.07 27.82 -6.70
C VAL A 179 12.70 27.91 -5.22
N LEU A 180 12.16 26.84 -4.64
CA LEU A 180 11.83 26.79 -3.22
C LEU A 180 13.09 26.87 -2.33
N THR A 181 14.17 26.18 -2.72
CA THR A 181 15.45 26.24 -1.99
C THR A 181 16.05 27.64 -2.04
N LEU A 182 16.07 28.28 -3.21
CA LEU A 182 16.62 29.61 -3.38
C LEU A 182 15.82 30.68 -2.62
N ARG A 183 14.50 30.57 -2.60
CA ARG A 183 13.63 31.53 -1.92
C ARG A 183 13.53 31.30 -0.41
N TYR A 184 13.43 30.04 0.03
CA TYR A 184 13.05 29.71 1.41
C TYR A 184 14.04 28.81 2.14
N GLY A 185 15.04 28.24 1.46
CA GLY A 185 16.03 27.34 2.07
C GLY A 185 16.81 28.00 3.23
N ASN A 186 17.15 29.28 3.11
CA ASN A 186 17.79 30.06 4.17
C ASN A 186 16.87 30.24 5.39
N SER A 187 15.59 30.49 5.21
CA SER A 187 14.62 30.59 6.31
C SER A 187 14.54 29.28 7.11
N VAL A 188 14.52 28.15 6.40
CA VAL A 188 14.51 26.82 7.02
C VAL A 188 15.83 26.50 7.72
N SER A 189 16.97 26.73 7.05
CA SER A 189 18.28 26.43 7.62
C SER A 189 18.63 27.30 8.84
N ASN A 190 18.28 28.59 8.79
CA ASN A 190 18.48 29.50 9.92
C ASN A 190 17.62 29.08 11.13
N TYR A 191 16.37 28.67 10.88
CA TYR A 191 15.49 28.20 11.95
C TYR A 191 16.01 26.94 12.63
N LEU A 192 16.53 26.00 11.84
CA LEU A 192 17.09 24.72 12.32
C LEU A 192 18.53 24.81 12.78
N ASN A 193 19.16 26.01 12.71
CA ASN A 193 20.58 26.24 12.98
C ASN A 193 21.50 25.28 12.18
N THR A 194 21.23 25.14 10.89
CA THR A 194 22.02 24.32 9.95
C THR A 194 22.69 25.21 8.90
N LYS A 195 23.82 24.77 8.33
CA LYS A 195 24.54 25.55 7.32
C LYS A 195 23.77 25.73 6.02
N TYR A 196 23.04 24.70 5.62
CA TYR A 196 22.28 24.66 4.36
C TYR A 196 21.18 23.65 4.43
N GLN A 197 20.01 24.00 3.91
CA GLN A 197 18.88 23.09 3.79
C GLN A 197 18.28 23.16 2.37
N ALA A 198 18.52 22.13 1.57
CA ALA A 198 17.82 21.99 0.32
C ALA A 198 16.36 21.58 0.56
N ILE A 199 15.44 22.21 -0.18
CA ILE A 199 14.03 21.84 -0.21
C ILE A 199 13.82 20.91 -1.41
N SER A 200 13.63 19.63 -1.14
CA SER A 200 13.37 18.64 -2.17
C SER A 200 11.87 18.38 -2.26
N VAL A 201 11.30 18.62 -3.40
CA VAL A 201 9.89 18.37 -3.69
C VAL A 201 9.74 17.53 -4.96
N GLY A 202 8.61 16.90 -5.11
CA GLY A 202 8.25 16.12 -6.29
C GLY A 202 6.77 15.76 -6.20
N ARG A 203 6.14 15.53 -7.31
CA ARG A 203 4.70 15.32 -7.46
C ARG A 203 4.12 14.37 -6.42
N VAL A 204 4.61 13.12 -6.37
CA VAL A 204 4.08 12.09 -5.46
C VAL A 204 4.63 12.23 -4.03
N MET A 205 5.95 12.45 -3.89
CA MET A 205 6.57 12.49 -2.55
C MET A 205 6.04 13.63 -1.68
N THR A 206 5.73 14.78 -2.29
CA THR A 206 5.21 15.94 -1.55
C THR A 206 3.75 15.73 -1.15
N CYS A 207 2.95 15.06 -2.00
CA CYS A 207 1.60 14.65 -1.65
C CYS A 207 1.60 13.69 -0.44
N VAL A 208 2.47 12.70 -0.43
CA VAL A 208 2.63 11.76 0.71
C VAL A 208 3.02 12.49 2.00
N LEU A 209 3.96 13.44 1.93
CA LEU A 209 4.29 14.31 3.06
C LEU A 209 3.04 15.06 3.55
N GLY A 210 2.26 15.61 2.62
CA GLY A 210 1.00 16.30 2.91
C GLY A 210 0.00 15.44 3.67
N MET A 211 -0.19 14.19 3.25
CA MET A 211 -1.10 13.24 3.91
C MET A 211 -0.66 12.96 5.36
N VAL A 212 0.64 12.72 5.58
CA VAL A 212 1.15 12.40 6.92
C VAL A 212 1.10 13.61 7.85
N VAL A 213 1.48 14.82 7.37
CA VAL A 213 1.45 16.04 8.20
C VAL A 213 0.01 16.43 8.56
N ARG A 214 -0.93 16.38 7.61
CA ARG A 214 -2.35 16.66 7.89
C ARG A 214 -2.90 15.70 8.95
N ARG A 215 -2.64 14.40 8.83
CA ARG A 215 -3.06 13.39 9.80
C ARG A 215 -2.48 13.67 11.19
N GLU A 216 -1.22 14.04 11.29
CA GLU A 216 -0.60 14.36 12.58
C GLU A 216 -1.19 15.62 13.21
N ARG A 217 -1.46 16.67 12.39
CA ARG A 217 -2.11 17.91 12.84
C ARG A 217 -3.57 17.65 13.26
N GLU A 218 -4.29 16.82 12.53
CA GLU A 218 -5.64 16.37 12.89
C GLU A 218 -5.65 15.66 14.25
N ILE A 219 -4.69 14.75 14.50
CA ILE A 219 -4.55 14.05 15.78
C ILE A 219 -4.27 15.05 16.92
N ARG A 220 -3.41 16.04 16.70
CA ARG A 220 -3.05 17.04 17.72
C ARG A 220 -4.19 18.02 18.00
N ALA A 221 -4.95 18.38 16.98
CA ALA A 221 -6.10 19.28 17.11
C ALA A 221 -7.34 18.55 17.64
N PHE A 222 -7.31 17.23 17.74
CA PHE A 222 -8.46 16.45 18.17
C PHE A 222 -8.78 16.69 19.63
N VAL A 223 -10.01 17.09 19.89
CA VAL A 223 -10.54 17.27 21.24
C VAL A 223 -11.31 16.02 21.63
N LYS A 224 -10.79 15.31 22.61
CA LYS A 224 -11.49 14.16 23.19
C LYS A 224 -12.80 14.59 23.82
N THR A 225 -13.89 13.99 23.41
CA THR A 225 -15.21 14.26 23.92
C THR A 225 -15.70 13.03 24.67
N PRO A 226 -16.02 13.13 25.98
CA PRO A 226 -16.63 12.04 26.72
C PRO A 226 -18.05 11.79 26.19
N PHE A 227 -18.48 10.54 26.28
CA PHE A 227 -19.85 10.15 26.00
C PHE A 227 -20.28 9.03 26.94
N TYR A 228 -21.58 8.95 27.21
CA TYR A 228 -22.18 8.05 28.18
C TYR A 228 -23.29 7.27 27.49
N ARG A 229 -23.07 5.95 27.31
CA ARG A 229 -24.04 5.02 26.72
C ARG A 229 -24.81 4.30 27.82
N VAL A 230 -26.09 4.09 27.62
CA VAL A 230 -26.91 3.30 28.51
C VAL A 230 -27.03 1.88 28.00
N LEU A 231 -26.69 0.91 28.83
CA LEU A 231 -26.75 -0.52 28.51
C LEU A 231 -27.80 -1.19 29.40
N SER A 232 -28.56 -2.12 28.82
CA SER A 232 -29.42 -3.05 29.56
C SER A 232 -28.78 -4.44 29.58
N SER A 233 -28.78 -5.11 30.74
CA SER A 233 -28.47 -6.53 30.88
C SER A 233 -29.78 -7.30 30.86
N ILE A 234 -29.98 -8.12 29.81
CA ILE A 234 -31.24 -8.84 29.57
C ILE A 234 -31.00 -10.31 29.74
N ALA A 235 -31.85 -10.96 30.55
CA ALA A 235 -31.78 -12.38 30.83
C ALA A 235 -32.57 -13.18 29.78
N LEU A 236 -31.96 -14.24 29.23
CA LEU A 236 -32.58 -15.16 28.27
C LEU A 236 -32.08 -16.59 28.53
N GLU A 237 -32.97 -17.47 29.01
CA GLU A 237 -32.70 -18.90 29.26
C GLU A 237 -31.45 -19.19 30.13
N GLY A 238 -31.17 -18.32 31.11
CA GLY A 238 -30.04 -18.46 32.02
C GLY A 238 -28.73 -17.84 31.57
N GLU A 239 -28.69 -17.21 30.38
CA GLU A 239 -27.61 -16.40 29.87
C GLU A 239 -28.02 -14.93 29.80
N ASN A 240 -27.05 -14.01 29.92
CA ASN A 240 -27.32 -12.57 29.84
C ASN A 240 -26.67 -11.98 28.59
N PHE A 241 -27.35 -11.02 27.98
CA PHE A 241 -26.80 -10.24 26.89
C PHE A 241 -27.06 -8.73 27.08
N GLU A 242 -26.24 -7.91 26.44
CA GLU A 242 -26.36 -6.46 26.54
C GLU A 242 -27.21 -5.89 25.40
N GLY A 243 -28.06 -4.89 25.73
CA GLY A 243 -28.73 -4.02 24.79
C GLY A 243 -28.22 -2.60 24.94
N GLU A 244 -27.80 -1.97 23.85
CA GLU A 244 -27.36 -0.57 23.84
C GLU A 244 -28.53 0.33 23.49
N TRP A 245 -28.85 1.31 24.36
CA TRP A 245 -29.90 2.29 24.13
C TRP A 245 -29.55 3.19 22.94
N ARG A 246 -30.56 3.51 22.12
CA ARG A 246 -30.47 4.49 21.04
C ARG A 246 -31.69 5.39 21.02
N ALA A 247 -31.45 6.68 20.82
CA ALA A 247 -32.49 7.66 20.61
C ALA A 247 -33.03 7.56 19.17
N VAL A 248 -34.10 6.81 19.01
CA VAL A 248 -34.83 6.66 17.74
C VAL A 248 -36.12 7.47 17.75
N GLU A 249 -36.80 7.58 16.62
CA GLU A 249 -38.09 8.25 16.54
C GLU A 249 -39.09 7.68 17.56
N GLY A 250 -39.72 8.57 18.35
CA GLY A 250 -40.55 8.21 19.48
C GLY A 250 -39.84 8.06 20.85
N SER A 251 -38.50 8.08 20.85
CA SER A 251 -37.69 8.17 22.06
C SER A 251 -37.69 9.59 22.63
N ARG A 252 -37.65 9.73 23.96
CA ARG A 252 -37.66 11.02 24.67
C ARG A 252 -36.54 11.97 24.29
N TYR A 253 -35.35 11.42 23.98
CA TYR A 253 -34.16 12.20 23.67
C TYR A 253 -33.86 12.29 22.15
N PHE A 254 -34.78 11.80 21.31
CA PHE A 254 -34.58 11.84 19.85
C PHE A 254 -34.34 13.28 19.34
N GLN A 255 -33.27 13.49 18.61
CA GLN A 255 -32.83 14.77 18.03
C GLN A 255 -32.60 15.90 19.07
N THR A 256 -32.37 15.58 20.33
CA THR A 256 -32.05 16.58 21.36
C THR A 256 -30.57 16.97 21.34
N PRO A 257 -30.21 18.20 21.79
CA PRO A 257 -28.81 18.65 21.88
C PRO A 257 -28.00 17.94 22.95
N TYR A 258 -28.62 17.15 23.84
CA TYR A 258 -27.99 16.40 24.92
C TYR A 258 -27.21 15.18 24.42
N LEU A 259 -27.46 14.76 23.19
CA LEU A 259 -26.83 13.61 22.61
C LEU A 259 -25.48 13.96 21.96
N TYR A 260 -24.49 13.09 22.13
CA TYR A 260 -23.25 13.08 21.34
C TYR A 260 -23.55 12.49 19.95
N LYS A 261 -24.21 11.33 19.94
CA LYS A 261 -24.80 10.62 18.81
C LYS A 261 -26.09 9.95 19.28
N GLU A 262 -26.78 9.28 18.39
CA GLU A 262 -28.02 8.55 18.70
C GLU A 262 -27.89 7.59 19.90
N ASN A 263 -26.69 7.07 20.18
CA ASN A 263 -26.41 6.05 21.20
C ASN A 263 -25.63 6.57 22.41
N GLY A 264 -25.51 7.87 22.61
CA GLY A 264 -24.74 8.35 23.75
C GLY A 264 -25.03 9.80 24.14
N PHE A 265 -25.04 10.08 25.43
CA PHE A 265 -25.20 11.40 26.00
C PHE A 265 -23.83 12.11 26.11
N LYS A 266 -23.86 13.45 26.07
CA LYS A 266 -22.68 14.31 26.32
C LYS A 266 -22.34 14.39 27.81
N GLU A 267 -23.33 14.25 28.68
CA GLU A 267 -23.20 14.37 30.10
C GLU A 267 -23.81 13.14 30.79
N LYS A 268 -23.16 12.67 31.88
CA LYS A 268 -23.57 11.50 32.65
C LYS A 268 -24.95 11.65 33.28
N ALA A 269 -25.27 12.89 33.72
CA ALA A 269 -26.52 13.17 34.40
C ALA A 269 -27.76 12.81 33.55
N TYR A 270 -27.70 12.96 32.22
CA TYR A 270 -28.82 12.58 31.36
C TYR A 270 -28.95 11.05 31.24
N ALA A 271 -27.84 10.32 31.22
CA ALA A 271 -27.86 8.86 31.24
C ALA A 271 -28.42 8.33 32.59
N GLU A 272 -28.01 8.92 33.72
CA GLU A 272 -28.52 8.59 35.04
C GLU A 272 -30.02 8.88 35.14
N LYS A 273 -30.46 10.00 34.64
CA LYS A 273 -31.88 10.37 34.61
C LYS A 273 -32.72 9.38 33.80
N LEU A 274 -32.23 8.99 32.60
CA LEU A 274 -32.89 7.95 31.78
C LEU A 274 -33.02 6.64 32.53
N ILE A 275 -31.96 6.18 33.22
CA ILE A 275 -31.99 4.95 34.02
C ILE A 275 -32.99 5.06 35.15
N GLN A 276 -33.02 6.18 35.87
CA GLN A 276 -33.97 6.41 36.96
C GLN A 276 -35.41 6.32 36.45
N GLU A 277 -35.72 6.96 35.34
CA GLU A 277 -37.05 6.95 34.75
C GLU A 277 -37.50 5.56 34.33
N LEU A 278 -36.61 4.78 33.70
CA LEU A 278 -36.89 3.43 33.24
C LEU A 278 -37.03 2.43 34.42
N SER A 279 -36.36 2.71 35.54
CA SER A 279 -36.34 1.83 36.73
C SER A 279 -37.54 2.02 37.69
N VAL A 280 -38.48 2.92 37.39
CA VAL A 280 -39.66 3.18 38.24
C VAL A 280 -40.57 1.95 38.31
N SER A 281 -40.70 1.20 37.22
CA SER A 281 -41.54 0.00 37.18
C SER A 281 -40.74 -1.25 37.53
N GLN A 282 -41.18 -2.00 38.55
CA GLN A 282 -40.58 -3.25 38.96
C GLN A 282 -41.60 -4.41 38.86
N PRO A 283 -41.22 -5.63 38.42
CA PRO A 283 -39.91 -6.00 37.90
C PRO A 283 -39.58 -5.31 36.55
N LEU A 284 -38.30 -4.99 36.33
CA LEU A 284 -37.87 -4.38 35.07
C LEU A 284 -37.95 -5.42 33.95
N GLN A 285 -38.70 -5.11 32.92
CA GLN A 285 -38.94 -5.98 31.80
C GLN A 285 -38.80 -5.22 30.49
N CYS A 286 -38.38 -5.91 29.44
CA CYS A 286 -38.38 -5.40 28.09
C CYS A 286 -39.22 -6.30 27.15
N THR A 287 -39.79 -5.68 26.11
CA THR A 287 -40.53 -6.41 25.07
C THR A 287 -39.70 -6.45 23.78
N VAL A 288 -39.65 -7.60 23.16
CA VAL A 288 -39.02 -7.76 21.84
C VAL A 288 -39.85 -7.04 20.79
N GLU A 289 -39.34 -5.91 20.31
CA GLU A 289 -40.01 -5.14 19.26
C GLU A 289 -39.70 -5.68 17.85
N LYS A 290 -38.42 -6.02 17.61
CA LYS A 290 -37.95 -6.50 16.33
C LYS A 290 -36.82 -7.50 16.51
N ILE A 291 -36.87 -8.59 15.73
CA ILE A 291 -35.76 -9.53 15.60
C ILE A 291 -35.55 -9.89 14.15
N GLU A 292 -34.35 -9.69 13.65
CA GLU A 292 -33.94 -10.06 12.30
C GLU A 292 -32.83 -11.08 12.35
N ARG A 293 -32.96 -12.13 11.54
CA ARG A 293 -31.98 -13.21 11.41
C ARG A 293 -31.53 -13.31 9.96
N LYS A 294 -30.25 -13.00 9.69
CA LYS A 294 -29.70 -13.04 8.33
C LYS A 294 -28.48 -13.95 8.30
N LYS A 295 -28.36 -14.76 7.26
CA LYS A 295 -27.10 -15.45 6.96
C LYS A 295 -26.24 -14.52 6.13
N GLU A 296 -25.03 -14.28 6.60
CA GLU A 296 -24.01 -13.45 5.93
C GLU A 296 -22.90 -14.37 5.43
N ASN A 297 -22.67 -14.37 4.13
CA ASN A 297 -21.59 -15.12 3.51
C ASN A 297 -20.38 -14.19 3.36
N ARG A 298 -19.26 -14.50 4.02
CA ARG A 298 -18.00 -13.79 3.87
C ARG A 298 -17.12 -14.55 2.89
N ASN A 299 -16.96 -14.02 1.68
CA ASN A 299 -16.09 -14.62 0.67
C ASN A 299 -14.62 -14.58 1.10
N PRO A 300 -13.78 -15.53 0.61
CA PRO A 300 -12.33 -15.39 0.70
C PRO A 300 -11.89 -14.04 0.14
N PRO A 301 -10.93 -13.35 0.79
CA PRO A 301 -10.44 -12.07 0.31
C PRO A 301 -9.81 -12.22 -1.08
N LEU A 302 -9.80 -11.14 -1.88
CA LEU A 302 -9.10 -11.11 -3.16
C LEU A 302 -7.61 -11.45 -2.98
N LEU A 303 -6.98 -11.89 -4.05
CA LEU A 303 -5.56 -12.23 -4.07
C LEU A 303 -4.69 -10.99 -3.74
N PHE A 304 -3.42 -11.23 -3.48
CA PHE A 304 -2.50 -10.14 -3.20
C PHE A 304 -2.07 -9.39 -4.47
N ASN A 305 -2.17 -8.07 -4.42
CA ASN A 305 -1.27 -7.19 -5.12
C ASN A 305 -0.09 -6.80 -4.22
N LEU A 306 0.85 -5.99 -4.72
CA LEU A 306 2.01 -5.61 -3.93
C LEU A 306 1.64 -4.77 -2.71
N ALA A 307 0.73 -3.81 -2.85
CA ALA A 307 0.35 -2.90 -1.77
C ALA A 307 -0.30 -3.63 -0.59
N GLU A 308 -1.25 -4.52 -0.87
CA GLU A 308 -1.90 -5.33 0.17
C GLU A 308 -0.91 -6.29 0.85
N LEU A 309 -0.02 -6.92 0.07
CA LEU A 309 1.02 -7.77 0.64
C LEU A 309 1.98 -6.99 1.54
N GLN A 310 2.39 -5.78 1.15
CA GLN A 310 3.21 -4.89 1.98
C GLN A 310 2.51 -4.49 3.28
N ASN A 311 1.20 -4.21 3.23
CA ASN A 311 0.39 -3.92 4.41
C ASN A 311 0.35 -5.12 5.38
N VAL A 312 0.04 -6.31 4.86
CA VAL A 312 0.00 -7.54 5.66
C VAL A 312 1.37 -7.86 6.26
N CYS A 313 2.46 -7.76 5.49
CA CYS A 313 3.82 -7.99 5.97
C CYS A 313 4.25 -6.97 7.04
N SER A 314 3.86 -5.70 6.89
CA SER A 314 4.10 -4.67 7.90
C SER A 314 3.39 -4.99 9.21
N LYS A 315 2.16 -5.51 9.16
CA LYS A 315 1.39 -5.92 10.36
C LYS A 315 1.97 -7.18 11.01
N LEU A 316 2.21 -8.24 10.23
CA LEU A 316 2.63 -9.55 10.75
C LEU A 316 4.10 -9.61 11.15
N PHE A 317 4.99 -9.04 10.33
CA PHE A 317 6.44 -9.21 10.47
C PHE A 317 7.16 -7.94 10.90
N LYS A 318 6.48 -6.80 10.95
CA LYS A 318 7.06 -5.48 11.28
C LYS A 318 8.21 -5.10 10.34
N ILE A 319 8.12 -5.51 9.07
CA ILE A 319 9.07 -5.16 8.02
C ILE A 319 8.53 -4.00 7.17
N SER A 320 9.44 -3.24 6.58
CA SER A 320 9.08 -2.11 5.72
C SER A 320 8.55 -2.56 4.35
N PRO A 321 7.79 -1.72 3.62
CA PRO A 321 7.37 -2.01 2.26
C PRO A 321 8.54 -2.27 1.29
N ASP A 322 9.66 -1.55 1.43
CA ASP A 322 10.89 -1.77 0.65
C ASP A 322 11.49 -3.16 0.91
N GLU A 323 11.52 -3.59 2.17
CA GLU A 323 11.99 -4.92 2.55
C GLU A 323 11.06 -6.02 2.05
N THR A 324 9.73 -5.81 2.14
CA THR A 324 8.74 -6.73 1.57
C THR A 324 8.95 -6.89 0.07
N LEU A 325 9.12 -5.78 -0.67
CA LEU A 325 9.36 -5.83 -2.11
C LEU A 325 10.62 -6.62 -2.46
N LYS A 326 11.72 -6.43 -1.71
CA LYS A 326 12.96 -7.19 -1.92
C LYS A 326 12.76 -8.69 -1.71
N ILE A 327 12.05 -9.06 -0.64
CA ILE A 327 11.73 -10.46 -0.35
C ILE A 327 10.90 -11.07 -1.48
N VAL A 328 9.83 -10.40 -1.90
CA VAL A 328 8.94 -10.95 -2.93
C VAL A 328 9.62 -10.97 -4.30
N GLN A 329 10.51 -10.01 -4.58
CA GLN A 329 11.36 -10.02 -5.77
C GLN A 329 12.31 -11.24 -5.76
N GLU A 330 12.93 -11.55 -4.61
CA GLU A 330 13.76 -12.78 -4.45
C GLU A 330 12.92 -14.05 -4.67
N LEU A 331 11.70 -14.10 -4.11
CA LEU A 331 10.80 -15.24 -4.32
C LEU A 331 10.40 -15.41 -5.80
N TYR A 332 10.18 -14.30 -6.51
CA TYR A 332 9.90 -14.29 -7.95
C TYR A 332 11.09 -14.80 -8.76
N GLU A 333 12.30 -14.31 -8.49
CA GLU A 333 13.52 -14.73 -9.17
C GLU A 333 13.85 -16.22 -8.94
N LYS A 334 13.39 -16.77 -7.82
CA LYS A 334 13.43 -18.22 -7.49
C LYS A 334 12.22 -19.00 -8.02
N LYS A 335 11.36 -18.37 -8.82
CA LYS A 335 10.15 -18.95 -9.43
C LYS A 335 9.10 -19.44 -8.43
N LEU A 336 9.13 -18.96 -7.20
CA LEU A 336 8.18 -19.36 -6.17
C LEU A 336 6.83 -18.65 -6.32
N VAL A 337 6.83 -17.41 -6.82
CA VAL A 337 5.65 -16.57 -7.02
C VAL A 337 5.66 -15.91 -8.40
N THR A 338 4.51 -15.36 -8.82
CA THR A 338 4.36 -14.54 -10.01
C THR A 338 4.97 -13.15 -9.84
N TYR A 339 4.98 -12.33 -10.88
CA TYR A 339 5.60 -11.01 -10.87
C TYR A 339 5.04 -10.12 -9.74
N PRO A 340 5.90 -9.53 -8.90
CA PRO A 340 5.44 -8.89 -7.67
C PRO A 340 4.93 -7.46 -7.84
N ARG A 341 5.32 -6.74 -8.90
CA ARG A 341 4.95 -5.33 -9.09
C ARG A 341 3.65 -5.21 -9.86
N THR A 342 2.56 -5.61 -9.23
CA THR A 342 1.21 -5.56 -9.80
C THR A 342 0.26 -4.83 -8.86
N ASP A 343 -0.68 -4.09 -9.43
CA ASP A 343 -1.80 -3.48 -8.73
C ASP A 343 -3.07 -4.37 -8.82
N ALA A 344 -3.06 -5.44 -9.65
CA ALA A 344 -4.18 -6.35 -9.78
C ALA A 344 -4.30 -7.32 -8.61
N ARG A 345 -5.53 -7.58 -8.18
CA ARG A 345 -5.90 -8.55 -7.12
C ARG A 345 -6.67 -9.77 -7.66
N VAL A 346 -6.68 -9.93 -8.96
CA VAL A 346 -7.41 -10.99 -9.69
C VAL A 346 -6.47 -11.69 -10.65
N LEU A 347 -6.90 -12.84 -11.17
CA LEU A 347 -6.21 -13.61 -12.21
C LEU A 347 -6.78 -13.25 -13.59
N SER A 348 -5.97 -13.46 -14.62
CA SER A 348 -6.45 -13.46 -16.00
C SER A 348 -7.19 -14.78 -16.33
N THR A 349 -8.03 -14.74 -17.35
CA THR A 349 -8.69 -15.94 -17.88
C THR A 349 -7.66 -16.98 -18.34
N ALA A 350 -6.55 -16.55 -18.91
CA ALA A 350 -5.44 -17.43 -19.33
C ALA A 350 -4.79 -18.12 -18.12
N ALA A 351 -4.44 -17.36 -17.08
CA ALA A 351 -3.85 -17.89 -15.85
C ALA A 351 -4.80 -18.87 -15.14
N ALA A 352 -6.11 -18.57 -15.12
CA ALA A 352 -7.11 -19.44 -14.51
C ALA A 352 -7.26 -20.80 -15.20
N LYS A 353 -7.07 -20.86 -16.50
CA LYS A 353 -7.10 -22.13 -17.26
C LYS A 353 -5.95 -23.07 -16.86
N GLU A 354 -4.81 -22.51 -16.48
CA GLU A 354 -3.61 -23.27 -16.14
C GLU A 354 -3.41 -23.46 -14.64
N ILE A 355 -4.34 -22.95 -13.82
CA ILE A 355 -4.21 -22.90 -12.36
C ILE A 355 -3.98 -24.26 -11.70
N TYR A 356 -4.41 -25.35 -12.34
CA TYR A 356 -4.14 -26.71 -11.89
C TYR A 356 -2.65 -27.00 -11.68
N LYS A 357 -1.76 -26.43 -12.54
CA LYS A 357 -0.31 -26.61 -12.43
C LYS A 357 0.21 -26.01 -11.13
N ASN A 358 -0.27 -24.83 -10.78
CA ASN A 358 0.09 -24.12 -9.53
C ASN A 358 -0.33 -24.96 -8.31
N ILE A 359 -1.58 -25.43 -8.28
CA ILE A 359 -2.13 -26.22 -7.18
C ILE A 359 -1.39 -27.57 -7.08
N SER A 360 -1.16 -28.26 -8.21
CA SER A 360 -0.47 -29.54 -8.25
C SER A 360 0.97 -29.44 -7.71
N GLY A 361 1.67 -28.34 -8.03
CA GLY A 361 3.00 -28.07 -7.48
C GLY A 361 3.00 -27.91 -5.96
N LEU A 362 1.95 -27.30 -5.39
CA LEU A 362 1.82 -27.06 -3.94
C LEU A 362 1.62 -28.35 -3.12
N ARG A 363 1.34 -29.49 -3.73
CA ARG A 363 1.36 -30.81 -3.04
C ARG A 363 2.75 -31.14 -2.46
N ASN A 364 3.80 -30.54 -3.01
CA ASN A 364 5.16 -30.68 -2.52
C ASN A 364 5.54 -29.65 -1.43
N TYR A 365 4.62 -28.74 -1.06
CA TYR A 365 4.83 -27.77 0.00
C TYR A 365 4.19 -28.25 1.31
N LYS A 366 5.01 -28.67 2.29
CA LYS A 366 4.59 -29.35 3.53
C LYS A 366 3.45 -28.67 4.30
N HIS A 367 3.35 -27.34 4.26
CA HIS A 367 2.34 -26.58 5.03
C HIS A 367 0.96 -26.56 4.37
N THR A 368 0.86 -26.90 3.08
CA THR A 368 -0.41 -26.90 2.33
C THR A 368 -0.59 -28.12 1.42
N ALA A 369 0.25 -29.15 1.56
CA ALA A 369 0.19 -30.34 0.72
C ALA A 369 -1.20 -31.02 0.73
N GLU A 370 -1.77 -31.25 1.91
CA GLU A 370 -3.09 -31.84 2.09
C GLU A 370 -4.19 -30.94 1.55
N ILE A 371 -4.07 -29.61 1.74
CA ILE A 371 -5.03 -28.62 1.22
C ILE A 371 -5.02 -28.65 -0.31
N ALA A 372 -3.82 -28.66 -0.93
CA ALA A 372 -3.69 -28.71 -2.37
C ALA A 372 -4.26 -30.00 -2.95
N GLN A 373 -4.01 -31.14 -2.29
CA GLN A 373 -4.58 -32.43 -2.67
C GLN A 373 -6.11 -32.41 -2.60
N HIS A 374 -6.68 -31.89 -1.50
CA HIS A 374 -8.11 -31.75 -1.33
C HIS A 374 -8.77 -30.87 -2.41
N ILE A 375 -8.16 -29.73 -2.76
CA ILE A 375 -8.65 -28.83 -3.83
C ILE A 375 -8.72 -29.58 -5.17
N ILE A 376 -7.71 -30.41 -5.47
CA ILE A 376 -7.66 -31.21 -6.70
C ILE A 376 -8.77 -32.26 -6.72
N GLU A 377 -8.96 -32.99 -5.63
CA GLU A 377 -9.99 -34.03 -5.48
C GLU A 377 -11.41 -33.45 -5.62
N GLN A 378 -11.67 -32.32 -5.00
CA GLN A 378 -12.96 -31.63 -5.10
C GLN A 378 -13.20 -30.99 -6.47
N GLY A 379 -12.14 -30.71 -7.23
CA GLY A 379 -12.23 -30.10 -8.56
C GLY A 379 -12.71 -28.64 -8.56
N ASN A 380 -12.71 -27.95 -7.43
CA ASN A 380 -13.22 -26.57 -7.29
C ASN A 380 -12.52 -25.57 -8.21
N TYR A 381 -11.27 -25.81 -8.57
CA TYR A 381 -10.48 -24.96 -9.48
C TYR A 381 -11.06 -24.92 -10.91
N LYS A 382 -11.84 -25.91 -11.34
CA LYS A 382 -12.41 -25.99 -12.70
C LYS A 382 -13.36 -24.84 -13.00
N ASN A 383 -14.02 -24.32 -11.98
CA ASN A 383 -14.99 -23.22 -12.11
C ASN A 383 -14.39 -21.83 -11.80
N LEU A 384 -13.08 -21.74 -11.57
CA LEU A 384 -12.41 -20.52 -11.12
C LEU A 384 -12.64 -19.33 -12.06
N ALA A 385 -12.64 -19.56 -13.38
CA ALA A 385 -12.86 -18.54 -14.40
C ALA A 385 -14.24 -17.84 -14.31
N LYS A 386 -15.22 -18.44 -13.62
CA LYS A 386 -16.56 -17.86 -13.42
C LYS A 386 -16.70 -17.13 -12.08
N THR A 387 -15.64 -17.04 -11.31
CA THR A 387 -15.66 -16.44 -9.97
C THR A 387 -15.15 -14.99 -10.00
N ARG A 388 -15.38 -14.26 -8.91
CA ARG A 388 -14.85 -12.90 -8.70
C ARG A 388 -13.31 -12.79 -8.71
N TYR A 389 -12.59 -13.91 -8.68
CA TYR A 389 -11.13 -13.96 -8.66
C TYR A 389 -10.51 -13.93 -10.05
N VAL A 390 -11.31 -13.90 -11.12
CA VAL A 390 -10.86 -13.81 -12.51
C VAL A 390 -11.57 -12.66 -13.20
N ASN A 391 -10.78 -11.66 -13.65
CA ASN A 391 -11.32 -10.49 -14.34
C ASN A 391 -10.24 -9.81 -15.19
N ASP A 392 -10.22 -10.07 -16.49
CA ASP A 392 -9.24 -9.50 -17.41
C ASP A 392 -9.31 -7.95 -17.49
N LYS A 393 -10.48 -7.34 -17.22
CA LYS A 393 -10.64 -5.87 -17.24
C LYS A 393 -9.98 -5.16 -16.06
N GLN A 394 -9.67 -5.86 -14.98
CA GLN A 394 -8.98 -5.32 -13.81
C GLN A 394 -7.46 -5.55 -13.86
N ILE A 395 -6.94 -6.05 -14.97
CA ILE A 395 -5.52 -6.30 -15.18
C ILE A 395 -4.99 -5.27 -16.19
N THR A 396 -3.99 -4.50 -15.79
CA THR A 396 -3.31 -3.56 -16.68
C THR A 396 -2.10 -4.22 -17.34
N ASP A 397 -1.17 -4.71 -16.52
CA ASP A 397 0.11 -5.26 -16.97
C ASP A 397 0.29 -6.71 -16.50
N HIS A 398 0.00 -6.98 -15.23
CA HIS A 398 0.18 -8.28 -14.59
C HIS A 398 -0.99 -8.62 -13.68
N TYR A 399 -1.32 -9.92 -13.57
CA TYR A 399 -2.30 -10.40 -12.62
C TYR A 399 -1.71 -10.51 -11.20
N ALA A 400 -2.52 -10.90 -10.22
CA ALA A 400 -2.20 -10.96 -8.80
C ALA A 400 -0.95 -11.82 -8.48
N ILE A 401 -0.35 -11.55 -7.32
CA ILE A 401 0.77 -12.32 -6.77
C ILE A 401 0.23 -13.66 -6.25
N VAL A 402 0.61 -14.75 -6.91
CA VAL A 402 0.22 -16.12 -6.54
C VAL A 402 1.43 -17.07 -6.56
N PRO A 403 1.39 -18.19 -5.83
CA PRO A 403 2.45 -19.20 -5.94
C PRO A 403 2.41 -19.86 -7.31
N THR A 404 3.56 -20.12 -7.90
CA THR A 404 3.68 -20.82 -9.19
C THR A 404 3.59 -22.35 -9.06
N GLY A 405 3.78 -22.88 -7.85
CA GLY A 405 3.95 -24.31 -7.61
C GLY A 405 5.33 -24.85 -7.98
N GLN A 406 6.23 -23.98 -8.46
CA GLN A 406 7.61 -24.30 -8.84
C GLN A 406 8.62 -23.75 -7.82
N GLY A 407 9.90 -24.08 -7.99
CA GLY A 407 10.99 -23.50 -7.21
C GLY A 407 11.05 -23.93 -5.73
N LEU A 408 10.20 -24.84 -5.25
CA LEU A 408 10.09 -25.21 -3.84
C LEU A 408 11.39 -25.74 -3.23
N ASN A 409 12.27 -26.34 -4.02
CA ASN A 409 13.60 -26.77 -3.60
C ASN A 409 14.50 -25.61 -3.18
N THR A 410 14.25 -24.41 -3.71
CA THR A 410 15.02 -23.20 -3.37
C THR A 410 14.53 -22.52 -2.09
N LEU A 411 13.35 -22.91 -1.58
CA LEU A 411 12.75 -22.28 -0.40
C LEU A 411 13.63 -22.38 0.86
N ARG A 412 14.44 -23.42 0.96
CA ARG A 412 15.40 -23.58 2.08
C ARG A 412 16.57 -22.59 2.01
N SER A 413 16.83 -21.98 0.87
CA SER A 413 17.92 -21.01 0.67
C SER A 413 17.54 -19.57 0.95
N VAL A 414 16.26 -19.27 1.20
CA VAL A 414 15.78 -17.93 1.54
C VAL A 414 15.64 -17.76 3.06
N SER A 415 15.61 -16.51 3.52
CA SER A 415 15.46 -16.19 4.94
C SER A 415 14.15 -16.74 5.53
N LEU A 416 14.11 -16.95 6.86
CA LEU A 416 12.90 -17.40 7.54
C LEU A 416 11.72 -16.43 7.31
N THR A 417 11.99 -15.13 7.29
CA THR A 417 10.96 -14.12 6.96
C THR A 417 10.42 -14.31 5.55
N ALA A 418 11.30 -14.57 4.57
CA ALA A 418 10.88 -14.84 3.20
C ALA A 418 10.04 -16.14 3.08
N GLN A 419 10.38 -17.18 3.83
CA GLN A 419 9.57 -18.41 3.91
C GLN A 419 8.16 -18.12 4.46
N ARG A 420 8.05 -17.28 5.50
CA ARG A 420 6.77 -16.87 6.09
C ARG A 420 5.94 -16.01 5.14
N VAL A 421 6.58 -15.08 4.42
CA VAL A 421 5.94 -14.29 3.37
C VAL A 421 5.40 -15.20 2.27
N TYR A 422 6.18 -16.18 1.83
CA TYR A 422 5.73 -17.18 0.85
C TYR A 422 4.51 -17.96 1.37
N GLU A 423 4.53 -18.45 2.61
CA GLU A 423 3.38 -19.13 3.20
C GLU A 423 2.14 -18.22 3.24
N THR A 424 2.31 -16.94 3.58
CA THR A 424 1.21 -15.97 3.60
C THR A 424 0.56 -15.82 2.22
N ILE A 425 1.36 -15.78 1.16
CA ILE A 425 0.88 -15.74 -0.23
C ILE A 425 0.15 -17.05 -0.58
N VAL A 426 0.73 -18.20 -0.23
CA VAL A 426 0.10 -19.51 -0.50
C VAL A 426 -1.22 -19.65 0.24
N ARG A 427 -1.31 -19.25 1.52
CA ARG A 427 -2.56 -19.30 2.31
C ARG A 427 -3.65 -18.45 1.68
N ARG A 428 -3.34 -17.22 1.26
CA ARG A 428 -4.28 -16.36 0.54
C ARG A 428 -4.77 -17.01 -0.76
N PHE A 429 -3.87 -17.64 -1.50
CA PHE A 429 -4.18 -18.31 -2.77
C PHE A 429 -5.09 -19.52 -2.58
N VAL A 430 -4.81 -20.40 -1.62
CA VAL A 430 -5.63 -21.61 -1.44
C VAL A 430 -7.04 -21.30 -0.92
N CYS A 431 -7.22 -20.17 -0.23
CA CYS A 431 -8.53 -19.75 0.27
C CYS A 431 -9.58 -19.59 -0.84
N ILE A 432 -9.20 -19.12 -2.04
CA ILE A 432 -10.16 -18.84 -3.11
C ILE A 432 -10.85 -20.09 -3.67
N PHE A 433 -10.35 -21.29 -3.35
CA PHE A 433 -10.93 -22.58 -3.77
C PHE A 433 -11.88 -23.19 -2.72
N TYR A 434 -12.06 -22.49 -1.59
CA TYR A 434 -12.95 -22.91 -0.52
C TYR A 434 -14.23 -22.06 -0.52
N PRO A 435 -15.34 -22.62 0.02
CA PRO A 435 -16.58 -21.86 0.13
C PRO A 435 -16.43 -20.65 1.08
N PRO A 436 -17.33 -19.66 0.98
CA PRO A 436 -17.40 -18.57 1.93
C PRO A 436 -17.55 -19.06 3.37
N ALA A 437 -17.03 -18.32 4.32
CA ALA A 437 -17.41 -18.48 5.72
C ALA A 437 -18.85 -17.97 5.91
N VAL A 438 -19.66 -18.74 6.62
CA VAL A 438 -21.08 -18.44 6.83
C VAL A 438 -21.28 -17.99 8.28
N TYR A 439 -21.80 -16.79 8.45
CA TYR A 439 -22.17 -16.24 9.76
C TYR A 439 -23.68 -16.13 9.87
N GLN A 440 -24.20 -16.39 11.06
CA GLN A 440 -25.53 -15.97 11.46
C GLN A 440 -25.44 -14.61 12.13
N LYS A 441 -26.03 -13.60 11.51
CA LYS A 441 -26.21 -12.27 12.14
C LYS A 441 -27.63 -12.19 12.66
N ILE A 442 -27.76 -11.83 13.97
CA ILE A 442 -29.04 -11.62 14.64
C ILE A 442 -29.02 -10.18 15.14
N SER A 443 -29.98 -9.39 14.68
CA SER A 443 -30.20 -8.03 15.15
C SER A 443 -31.50 -8.01 15.94
N LEU A 444 -31.43 -7.60 17.21
CA LEU A 444 -32.53 -7.58 18.16
C LEU A 444 -32.78 -6.14 18.60
N VAL A 445 -34.02 -5.72 18.63
CA VAL A 445 -34.48 -4.48 19.23
C VAL A 445 -35.47 -4.83 20.33
N THR A 446 -35.15 -4.45 21.57
CA THR A 446 -36.01 -4.58 22.71
C THR A 446 -36.47 -3.19 23.19
N LYS A 447 -37.65 -3.10 23.75
CA LYS A 447 -38.20 -1.86 24.34
C LYS A 447 -38.41 -2.00 25.82
N ILE A 448 -37.92 -1.03 26.58
CA ILE A 448 -38.27 -0.77 27.94
C ILE A 448 -39.11 0.51 27.94
N GLN A 449 -40.41 0.41 28.21
CA GLN A 449 -41.38 1.50 27.98
C GLN A 449 -41.33 1.98 26.52
N ASN A 450 -40.97 3.25 26.26
CA ASN A 450 -40.84 3.82 24.91
C ASN A 450 -39.40 3.89 24.41
N GLU A 451 -38.43 3.39 25.17
CA GLU A 451 -37.01 3.48 24.84
C GLU A 451 -36.48 2.19 24.23
N SER A 452 -35.76 2.29 23.13
CA SER A 452 -35.28 1.15 22.36
C SER A 452 -33.85 0.81 22.68
N PHE A 453 -33.58 -0.49 22.85
CA PHE A 453 -32.28 -1.08 23.12
C PHE A 453 -31.92 -2.04 21.98
N PHE A 454 -30.72 -1.89 21.43
CA PHE A 454 -30.25 -2.62 20.26
C PHE A 454 -29.15 -3.61 20.66
N SER A 455 -29.30 -4.85 20.23
CA SER A 455 -28.30 -5.90 20.39
C SER A 455 -27.98 -6.51 19.04
N SER A 456 -26.72 -6.80 18.77
CA SER A 456 -26.26 -7.45 17.54
C SER A 456 -25.37 -8.63 17.89
N PHE A 457 -25.63 -9.78 17.27
CA PHE A 457 -24.87 -11.02 17.47
C PHE A 457 -24.37 -11.53 16.12
N LYS A 458 -23.13 -12.00 16.10
CA LYS A 458 -22.53 -12.61 14.94
C LYS A 458 -21.88 -13.94 15.31
N VAL A 459 -22.43 -15.03 14.80
CA VAL A 459 -22.00 -16.40 15.11
C VAL A 459 -21.51 -17.08 13.83
N LEU A 460 -20.33 -17.68 13.89
CA LEU A 460 -19.77 -18.46 12.79
C LEU A 460 -20.49 -19.81 12.72
N LEU A 461 -21.23 -20.06 11.64
CA LEU A 461 -21.92 -21.33 11.39
C LEU A 461 -21.06 -22.32 10.60
N ASP A 462 -20.32 -21.83 9.59
CA ASP A 462 -19.41 -22.61 8.78
C ASP A 462 -18.12 -21.82 8.54
N GLU A 463 -17.00 -22.41 8.89
CA GLU A 463 -15.70 -21.79 8.72
C GLU A 463 -15.31 -21.55 7.25
N GLY A 464 -15.83 -22.37 6.32
CA GLY A 464 -15.48 -22.27 4.93
C GLY A 464 -13.97 -22.17 4.69
N TYR A 465 -13.52 -21.10 4.03
CA TYR A 465 -12.10 -20.84 3.77
C TYR A 465 -11.27 -20.56 5.01
N LEU A 466 -11.87 -20.18 6.14
CA LEU A 466 -11.12 -19.90 7.37
C LEU A 466 -10.33 -21.11 7.88
N LYS A 467 -10.82 -22.33 7.56
CA LYS A 467 -10.13 -23.61 7.87
C LYS A 467 -8.67 -23.63 7.34
N VAL A 468 -8.42 -22.95 6.23
CA VAL A 468 -7.14 -22.99 5.52
C VAL A 468 -6.39 -21.65 5.55
N ALA A 469 -7.00 -20.60 6.09
CA ALA A 469 -6.45 -19.25 6.07
C ALA A 469 -5.29 -19.04 7.06
N THR A 470 -5.23 -19.83 8.14
CA THR A 470 -4.28 -19.63 9.25
C THR A 470 -2.86 -20.07 8.85
N ASN A 471 -1.89 -19.18 9.04
CA ASN A 471 -0.48 -19.48 8.82
C ASN A 471 0.07 -20.45 9.88
N SER A 472 1.00 -21.34 9.50
CA SER A 472 1.60 -22.33 10.38
C SER A 472 2.41 -21.72 11.55
N PHE A 473 2.90 -20.51 11.37
CA PHE A 473 3.66 -19.74 12.36
C PHE A 473 2.79 -18.85 13.26
N ALA A 474 1.48 -18.75 13.01
CA ALA A 474 0.56 -18.06 13.91
C ALA A 474 0.50 -18.81 15.24
N LYS A 475 0.76 -18.11 16.36
CA LYS A 475 0.65 -18.72 17.69
C LYS A 475 -0.77 -19.28 17.82
N ARG A 476 -0.89 -20.56 18.18
CA ARG A 476 -2.15 -21.20 18.57
C ARG A 476 -2.75 -20.51 19.80
N LYS A 477 -3.31 -19.33 19.63
CA LYS A 477 -4.26 -18.74 20.59
C LYS A 477 -5.69 -19.25 20.37
N ALA A 478 -5.91 -20.04 19.33
CA ALA A 478 -7.25 -20.41 18.90
C ALA A 478 -7.73 -21.79 19.34
N ALA A 479 -6.88 -22.68 19.86
CA ALA A 479 -7.36 -23.96 20.37
C ALA A 479 -7.89 -23.87 21.80
N ASP A 480 -7.44 -22.85 22.58
CA ASP A 480 -7.96 -22.62 23.93
C ASP A 480 -9.16 -21.65 23.96
N ALA A 481 -9.40 -20.91 22.88
CA ALA A 481 -10.53 -19.97 22.80
C ALA A 481 -11.88 -20.65 22.52
N MET A 482 -11.90 -21.89 22.03
CA MET A 482 -13.13 -22.68 21.94
C MET A 482 -13.55 -23.33 23.26
N SER A 483 -12.63 -23.37 24.25
CA SER A 483 -12.94 -23.89 25.61
C SER A 483 -12.98 -22.82 26.68
N SER A 484 -12.73 -21.54 26.36
CA SER A 484 -12.73 -20.44 27.36
C SER A 484 -13.44 -19.18 26.87
N VAL A 485 -14.60 -19.33 26.22
CA VAL A 485 -15.52 -18.21 25.95
C VAL A 485 -16.21 -17.67 27.18
N ASN A 486 -15.78 -18.11 28.35
CA ASN A 486 -16.22 -17.59 29.64
C ASN A 486 -15.07 -16.94 30.40
N ARG A 487 -14.59 -15.78 30.02
CA ARG A 487 -14.08 -14.70 30.93
C ARG A 487 -13.31 -13.62 30.17
N ALA A 488 -13.69 -12.41 30.48
CA ALA A 488 -12.97 -11.17 30.32
C ALA A 488 -13.18 -10.43 28.99
N GLY A 489 -13.94 -9.38 29.13
CA GLY A 489 -13.96 -8.24 28.24
C GLY A 489 -12.59 -7.58 28.11
N ALA A 490 -12.44 -6.85 27.02
CA ALA A 490 -11.42 -5.86 26.72
C ALA A 490 -9.97 -6.33 26.74
N ALA A 491 -9.46 -6.69 25.59
CA ALA A 491 -8.13 -6.29 25.13
C ALA A 491 -7.91 -6.77 23.69
N ASP A 492 -7.84 -5.80 22.77
CA ASP A 492 -7.12 -5.82 21.51
C ASP A 492 -7.15 -7.11 20.64
N SER A 493 -8.27 -7.35 19.97
CA SER A 493 -8.28 -8.08 18.71
C SER A 493 -8.56 -7.10 17.56
N GLU A 494 -7.51 -6.39 17.11
CA GLU A 494 -7.54 -5.70 15.83
C GLU A 494 -7.56 -6.75 14.69
N GLY A 495 -8.72 -7.36 14.47
CA GLY A 495 -9.07 -7.97 13.20
C GLY A 495 -9.41 -6.84 12.25
N SER A 496 -8.55 -6.55 11.27
CA SER A 496 -8.89 -5.65 10.18
C SER A 496 -10.15 -6.18 9.49
N GLU A 497 -11.27 -5.50 9.67
CA GLU A 497 -12.39 -5.61 8.75
C GLU A 497 -11.89 -5.11 7.40
N GLU A 498 -11.60 -6.05 6.48
CA GLU A 498 -11.45 -5.74 5.07
C GLU A 498 -12.84 -5.40 4.56
N GLU A 499 -13.21 -4.12 4.51
CA GLU A 499 -14.35 -3.67 3.72
C GLU A 499 -14.09 -4.05 2.27
N ASP A 500 -14.99 -4.85 1.72
CA ASP A 500 -14.99 -5.28 0.33
C ASP A 500 -15.27 -4.05 -0.56
N PRO A 501 -14.34 -3.58 -1.42
CA PRO A 501 -14.52 -2.35 -2.20
C PRO A 501 -15.59 -2.47 -3.30
N ASP A 502 -16.26 -3.61 -3.42
CA ASP A 502 -17.19 -3.90 -4.54
C ASP A 502 -18.67 -3.70 -4.17
N THR A 503 -19.01 -3.30 -2.95
CA THR A 503 -20.35 -2.80 -2.65
C THR A 503 -20.38 -1.29 -2.86
N GLY A 504 -20.63 -0.89 -4.12
CA GLY A 504 -20.88 0.50 -4.48
C GLY A 504 -22.06 1.09 -3.71
N LYS A 505 -21.79 1.71 -2.58
CA LYS A 505 -22.67 2.69 -1.93
C LYS A 505 -21.81 3.72 -1.17
N ASN A 506 -21.88 4.93 -1.69
CA ASN A 506 -21.62 6.24 -1.08
C ASN A 506 -20.53 6.31 0.02
N GLY A 507 -19.41 6.95 -0.36
CA GLY A 507 -18.46 7.50 0.58
C GLY A 507 -19.08 8.58 1.46
N GLY A 508 -19.46 8.16 2.65
CA GLY A 508 -19.68 9.01 3.81
C GLY A 508 -19.01 8.31 4.96
N ASN A 509 -18.29 9.06 5.79
CA ASN A 509 -17.71 8.59 7.04
C ASN A 509 -18.71 7.73 7.82
N LYS A 510 -18.75 6.43 7.58
CA LYS A 510 -19.35 5.47 8.50
C LYS A 510 -18.31 5.10 9.54
N ALA A 511 -18.03 6.05 10.44
CA ALA A 511 -17.56 5.70 11.75
C ALA A 511 -18.74 5.08 12.50
N ASP A 512 -18.67 3.76 12.71
CA ASP A 512 -19.19 3.07 13.88
C ASP A 512 -20.66 3.30 14.29
N ASP A 513 -21.62 2.98 13.43
CA ASP A 513 -23.06 2.97 13.76
C ASP A 513 -23.67 1.56 13.93
N SER A 514 -22.88 0.48 13.89
CA SER A 514 -23.35 -0.84 14.28
C SER A 514 -23.06 -1.07 15.76
N ALA A 515 -24.06 -1.55 16.53
CA ALA A 515 -23.79 -2.15 17.84
C ALA A 515 -22.65 -3.18 17.66
N GLU A 516 -21.64 -3.13 18.53
CA GLU A 516 -20.53 -4.08 18.49
C GLU A 516 -21.13 -5.49 18.47
N ASP A 517 -20.76 -6.31 17.46
CA ASP A 517 -21.26 -7.68 17.38
C ASP A 517 -20.76 -8.46 18.61
N MET A 518 -21.69 -8.89 19.46
CA MET A 518 -21.38 -9.63 20.67
C MET A 518 -21.02 -11.08 20.34
N ALA A 519 -20.05 -11.63 21.07
CA ALA A 519 -19.79 -13.06 21.05
C ALA A 519 -21.03 -13.80 21.58
N CYS A 520 -21.48 -14.79 20.83
CA CYS A 520 -22.65 -15.60 21.17
C CYS A 520 -22.21 -17.06 21.18
N ASP A 521 -22.47 -17.74 22.29
CA ASP A 521 -22.26 -19.17 22.39
C ASP A 521 -23.42 -19.96 21.76
N THR A 522 -23.30 -21.28 21.71
CA THR A 522 -24.31 -22.15 21.11
C THR A 522 -25.63 -22.15 21.90
N ARG A 523 -25.61 -21.90 23.20
CA ARG A 523 -26.81 -21.88 24.03
C ARG A 523 -27.59 -20.59 23.79
N LEU A 524 -26.94 -19.46 23.93
CA LEU A 524 -27.53 -18.17 23.61
C LEU A 524 -28.07 -18.11 22.18
N LEU A 525 -27.33 -18.71 21.23
CA LEU A 525 -27.80 -18.79 19.83
C LEU A 525 -29.11 -19.56 19.71
N ALA A 526 -29.22 -20.70 20.40
CA ALA A 526 -30.44 -21.51 20.36
C ALA A 526 -31.63 -20.75 20.99
N ALA A 527 -31.42 -20.07 22.16
CA ALA A 527 -32.42 -19.24 22.78
C ALA A 527 -32.87 -18.08 21.88
N LEU A 528 -31.90 -17.37 21.25
CA LEU A 528 -32.18 -16.29 20.29
C LEU A 528 -32.91 -16.77 19.02
N GLN A 529 -32.76 -18.04 18.62
CA GLN A 529 -33.49 -18.60 17.48
C GLN A 529 -34.99 -18.79 17.78
N ASN A 530 -35.33 -19.08 19.04
CA ASN A 530 -36.71 -19.30 19.46
C ASN A 530 -37.47 -18.01 19.79
N LEU A 531 -36.76 -16.91 20.01
CA LEU A 531 -37.31 -15.61 20.41
C LEU A 531 -38.21 -15.03 19.32
N LYS A 532 -39.35 -14.45 19.72
CA LYS A 532 -40.34 -13.85 18.81
C LYS A 532 -40.63 -12.41 19.14
N LYS A 533 -41.13 -11.67 18.17
CA LYS A 533 -41.69 -10.33 18.40
C LYS A 533 -42.85 -10.42 19.39
N GLY A 534 -42.81 -9.57 20.41
CA GLY A 534 -43.80 -9.52 21.51
C GLY A 534 -43.42 -10.31 22.76
N ASP A 535 -42.34 -11.12 22.72
CA ASP A 535 -41.85 -11.81 23.89
C ASP A 535 -41.37 -10.80 24.95
N ILE A 536 -41.65 -11.12 26.21
CA ILE A 536 -41.27 -10.30 27.36
C ILE A 536 -40.05 -10.95 28.01
N LEU A 537 -39.00 -10.18 28.22
CA LEU A 537 -37.75 -10.63 28.84
C LEU A 537 -37.50 -9.84 30.13
N SER A 538 -36.87 -10.49 31.11
CA SER A 538 -36.41 -9.84 32.33
C SER A 538 -35.15 -9.02 32.02
N VAL A 539 -35.09 -7.82 32.61
CA VAL A 539 -33.91 -6.94 32.57
C VAL A 539 -33.31 -6.94 33.98
N ASP A 540 -32.11 -7.48 34.11
CA ASP A 540 -31.43 -7.60 35.40
C ASP A 540 -30.92 -6.25 35.91
N SER A 541 -30.40 -5.42 35.00
CA SER A 541 -29.85 -4.11 35.36
C SER A 541 -29.76 -3.18 34.18
N LEU A 542 -29.72 -1.87 34.48
CA LEU A 542 -29.32 -0.82 33.56
C LEU A 542 -28.01 -0.23 34.07
N SER A 543 -27.06 0.00 33.16
CA SER A 543 -25.73 0.51 33.51
C SER A 543 -25.27 1.60 32.51
N ILE A 544 -24.28 2.40 32.92
CA ILE A 544 -23.68 3.42 32.07
C ILE A 544 -22.29 2.95 31.64
N LYS A 545 -22.08 2.85 30.34
CA LYS A 545 -20.76 2.64 29.72
C LYS A 545 -20.18 4.01 29.39
N GLU A 546 -19.14 4.40 30.12
CA GLU A 546 -18.40 5.63 29.82
C GLU A 546 -17.38 5.39 28.73
N GLY A 547 -17.25 6.32 27.80
CA GLY A 547 -16.28 6.28 26.71
C GLY A 547 -15.79 7.68 26.36
N GLU A 548 -14.71 7.73 25.59
CA GLU A 548 -14.18 8.95 24.99
C GLU A 548 -13.95 8.74 23.51
N THR A 549 -14.20 9.78 22.73
CA THR A 549 -13.82 9.77 21.32
C THR A 549 -12.30 9.67 21.18
N SER A 550 -11.83 8.96 20.16
CA SER A 550 -10.41 8.80 19.87
C SER A 550 -10.03 9.52 18.56
N PRO A 551 -8.82 10.07 18.47
CA PRO A 551 -8.34 10.65 17.24
C PRO A 551 -8.13 9.56 16.16
N PRO A 552 -8.09 9.95 14.88
CA PRO A 552 -7.78 9.01 13.82
C PRO A 552 -6.39 8.37 14.04
N LYS A 553 -6.24 7.11 13.66
CA LYS A 553 -4.97 6.39 13.82
C LYS A 553 -3.89 6.98 12.91
N ARG A 554 -2.63 7.04 13.41
CA ARG A 554 -1.48 7.38 12.58
C ARG A 554 -1.27 6.33 11.49
N TYR A 555 -0.74 6.77 10.36
CA TYR A 555 -0.31 5.83 9.34
C TYR A 555 0.87 4.98 9.84
N ASN A 556 0.83 3.68 9.60
CA ASN A 556 2.02 2.84 9.58
C ASN A 556 2.50 2.68 8.12
N SER A 557 3.69 2.10 7.93
CA SER A 557 4.29 1.97 6.60
C SER A 557 3.39 1.20 5.61
N GLY A 558 2.71 0.15 6.07
CA GLY A 558 1.78 -0.62 5.24
C GLY A 558 0.48 0.13 4.94
N SER A 559 -0.17 0.74 5.96
CA SER A 559 -1.39 1.51 5.74
C SER A 559 -1.15 2.77 4.89
N MET A 560 0.08 3.32 4.90
CA MET A 560 0.43 4.44 4.03
C MET A 560 0.50 3.99 2.55
N ILE A 561 1.04 2.82 2.27
CA ILE A 561 1.04 2.25 0.90
C ILE A 561 -0.40 2.05 0.40
N LEU A 562 -1.30 1.51 1.24
CA LEU A 562 -2.71 1.38 0.88
C LEU A 562 -3.40 2.75 0.70
N ALA A 563 -3.07 3.74 1.54
CA ALA A 563 -3.59 5.09 1.38
C ALA A 563 -3.12 5.75 0.08
N MET A 564 -1.88 5.47 -0.36
CA MET A 564 -1.39 5.90 -1.67
C MET A 564 -2.13 5.21 -2.82
N GLU A 565 -2.38 3.91 -2.71
CA GLU A 565 -3.14 3.14 -3.70
C GLU A 565 -4.59 3.63 -3.79
N ASN A 566 -5.22 3.91 -2.64
CA ASN A 566 -6.60 4.36 -2.55
C ASN A 566 -6.75 5.89 -2.45
N ALA A 567 -5.74 6.65 -2.88
CA ALA A 567 -5.74 8.11 -2.76
C ALA A 567 -6.93 8.79 -3.48
N GLY A 568 -7.55 8.12 -4.43
CA GLY A 568 -8.77 8.58 -5.06
C GLY A 568 -9.93 8.84 -4.08
N GLN A 569 -9.97 8.15 -2.93
CA GLN A 569 -11.00 8.39 -1.91
C GLN A 569 -10.89 9.80 -1.27
N LEU A 570 -9.72 10.44 -1.36
CA LEU A 570 -9.49 11.80 -0.87
C LEU A 570 -9.85 12.89 -1.89
N ILE A 571 -10.28 12.51 -3.08
CA ILE A 571 -10.61 13.41 -4.18
C ILE A 571 -12.14 13.62 -4.21
N GLU A 572 -12.58 14.86 -4.14
CA GLU A 572 -14.01 15.21 -4.20
C GLU A 572 -14.57 15.10 -5.61
N ASP A 573 -13.78 15.46 -6.62
CA ASP A 573 -14.15 15.37 -8.04
C ASP A 573 -14.32 13.92 -8.48
N GLU A 574 -15.51 13.51 -8.89
CA GLU A 574 -15.84 12.13 -9.25
C GLU A 574 -15.09 11.65 -10.50
N GLU A 575 -14.86 12.53 -11.47
CA GLU A 575 -14.15 12.18 -12.70
C GLU A 575 -12.66 11.91 -12.42
N LEU A 576 -12.01 12.79 -11.65
CA LEU A 576 -10.62 12.59 -11.21
C LEU A 576 -10.50 11.39 -10.27
N ARG A 577 -11.50 11.18 -9.41
CA ARG A 577 -11.56 10.00 -8.53
C ARG A 577 -11.61 8.70 -9.33
N ALA A 578 -12.42 8.65 -10.39
CA ALA A 578 -12.54 7.49 -11.26
C ALA A 578 -11.20 7.17 -11.97
N GLN A 579 -10.44 8.18 -12.37
CA GLN A 579 -9.14 8.00 -13.04
C GLN A 579 -8.06 7.41 -12.12
N ILE A 580 -8.03 7.83 -10.86
CA ILE A 580 -7.08 7.32 -9.86
C ILE A 580 -7.54 6.00 -9.21
N LYS A 581 -8.82 5.64 -9.31
CA LYS A 581 -9.37 4.44 -8.67
C LYS A 581 -8.60 3.16 -9.04
N SER A 582 -8.00 3.11 -10.22
CA SER A 582 -7.25 1.96 -10.71
C SER A 582 -5.74 2.00 -10.42
N CYS A 583 -5.14 3.18 -10.20
CA CYS A 583 -3.68 3.32 -10.08
C CYS A 583 -3.19 4.04 -8.83
N GLY A 584 -4.02 4.84 -8.14
CA GLY A 584 -3.61 5.61 -6.97
C GLY A 584 -2.55 6.66 -7.28
N ILE A 585 -1.80 7.08 -6.25
CA ILE A 585 -0.62 7.95 -6.39
C ILE A 585 0.67 7.12 -6.30
N GLY A 586 1.57 7.32 -7.25
CA GLY A 586 2.75 6.47 -7.46
C GLY A 586 2.36 5.09 -8.01
N THR A 587 3.31 4.35 -8.52
CA THR A 587 3.11 2.97 -9.00
C THR A 587 3.46 1.96 -7.91
N SER A 588 3.00 0.71 -8.07
CA SER A 588 3.43 -0.42 -7.25
C SER A 588 4.95 -0.50 -7.09
N ALA A 589 5.70 -0.17 -8.16
CA ALA A 589 7.16 -0.16 -8.14
C ALA A 589 7.77 0.96 -7.27
N THR A 590 7.14 2.14 -7.22
CA THR A 590 7.75 3.36 -6.66
C THR A 590 7.28 3.76 -5.27
N ARG A 591 6.09 3.32 -4.83
CA ARG A 591 5.48 3.72 -3.54
C ARG A 591 6.41 3.48 -2.35
N ALA A 592 7.01 2.29 -2.26
CA ALA A 592 7.92 1.93 -1.16
C ALA A 592 9.20 2.79 -1.16
N GLU A 593 9.75 3.09 -2.34
CA GLU A 593 10.95 3.90 -2.48
C GLU A 593 10.69 5.37 -2.13
N ILE A 594 9.52 5.89 -2.46
CA ILE A 594 9.09 7.25 -2.08
C ILE A 594 9.06 7.39 -0.56
N LEU A 595 8.47 6.44 0.18
CA LEU A 595 8.46 6.44 1.64
C LEU A 595 9.88 6.39 2.20
N LYS A 596 10.73 5.52 1.67
CA LYS A 596 12.13 5.41 2.05
C LYS A 596 12.89 6.71 1.80
N LYS A 597 12.67 7.36 0.65
CA LYS A 597 13.27 8.66 0.31
C LYS A 597 12.87 9.74 1.31
N LEU A 598 11.58 9.85 1.64
CA LEU A 598 11.07 10.80 2.64
C LEU A 598 11.70 10.62 4.03
N CYS A 599 11.94 9.36 4.43
CA CYS A 599 12.64 9.04 5.67
C CYS A 599 14.14 9.40 5.58
N ASN A 600 14.81 9.11 4.46
CA ASN A 600 16.24 9.39 4.26
C ASN A 600 16.54 10.90 4.27
N ILE A 601 15.69 11.71 3.64
CA ILE A 601 15.82 13.19 3.67
C ILE A 601 15.26 13.80 4.95
N LYS A 602 14.84 12.99 5.92
CA LYS A 602 14.37 13.38 7.24
C LYS A 602 13.08 14.25 7.22
N TYR A 603 12.24 14.12 6.23
CA TYR A 603 10.91 14.73 6.25
C TYR A 603 9.95 13.91 7.09
N LEU A 604 10.10 12.59 7.05
CA LEU A 604 9.34 11.65 7.86
C LEU A 604 10.28 10.83 8.75
N ALA A 605 9.74 10.36 9.86
CA ALA A 605 10.37 9.40 10.76
C ALA A 605 9.57 8.09 10.76
N LEU A 606 10.27 6.96 10.71
CA LEU A 606 9.70 5.61 10.78
C LEU A 606 10.15 4.92 12.06
N ASN A 607 9.21 4.54 12.90
CA ASN A 607 9.48 3.67 14.04
C ASN A 607 9.62 2.22 13.56
N LYS A 608 10.84 1.67 13.61
CA LYS A 608 11.14 0.32 13.12
C LYS A 608 10.38 -0.81 13.84
N LYS A 609 10.01 -0.62 15.12
CA LYS A 609 9.30 -1.66 15.90
C LYS A 609 7.80 -1.68 15.60
N THR A 610 7.18 -0.51 15.50
CA THR A 610 5.73 -0.37 15.30
C THR A 610 5.36 -0.12 13.85
N GLN A 611 6.34 0.22 13.01
CA GLN A 611 6.16 0.68 11.62
C GLN A 611 5.35 1.98 11.51
N VAL A 612 5.10 2.70 12.59
CA VAL A 612 4.37 3.98 12.58
C VAL A 612 5.24 5.06 11.94
N ILE A 613 4.60 5.86 11.09
CA ILE A 613 5.19 7.01 10.38
C ILE A 613 4.69 8.29 11.06
N THR A 614 5.60 9.22 11.32
CA THR A 614 5.31 10.57 11.82
C THR A 614 6.09 11.60 11.04
N PRO A 615 5.62 12.85 10.93
CA PRO A 615 6.45 13.92 10.39
C PRO A 615 7.59 14.23 11.37
N THR A 616 8.66 14.81 10.82
CA THR A 616 9.68 15.49 11.64
C THR A 616 9.40 16.99 11.64
N LEU A 617 10.08 17.75 12.49
CA LEU A 617 10.01 19.22 12.45
C LEU A 617 10.36 19.77 11.05
N LEU A 618 11.43 19.26 10.45
CA LEU A 618 11.80 19.62 9.07
C LEU A 618 10.67 19.29 8.09
N GLY A 619 10.05 18.13 8.21
CA GLY A 619 8.93 17.73 7.34
C GLY A 619 7.73 18.67 7.44
N GLU A 620 7.37 19.10 8.65
CA GLU A 620 6.28 20.09 8.84
C GLU A 620 6.66 21.47 8.29
N MET A 621 7.91 21.92 8.50
CA MET A 621 8.39 23.18 7.92
C MET A 621 8.33 23.17 6.38
N ILE A 622 8.75 22.07 5.76
CA ILE A 622 8.64 21.91 4.30
C ILE A 622 7.19 21.87 3.83
N PHE A 623 6.31 21.19 4.58
CA PHE A 623 4.87 21.22 4.30
C PHE A 623 4.35 22.68 4.32
N ASP A 624 4.70 23.47 5.31
CA ASP A 624 4.22 24.86 5.42
C ASP A 624 4.77 25.73 4.28
N VAL A 625 6.05 25.58 3.91
CA VAL A 625 6.64 26.26 2.75
C VAL A 625 5.87 25.93 1.48
N VAL A 626 5.58 24.66 1.23
CA VAL A 626 4.86 24.21 0.03
C VAL A 626 3.40 24.65 0.08
N ASN A 627 2.76 24.58 1.24
CA ASN A 627 1.36 24.99 1.41
C ASN A 627 1.14 26.48 1.14
N CYS A 628 2.11 27.32 1.48
CA CYS A 628 2.07 28.76 1.21
C CYS A 628 2.56 29.14 -0.20
N SER A 629 3.11 28.21 -0.98
CA SER A 629 3.69 28.48 -2.32
C SER A 629 3.03 27.65 -3.42
N ILE A 630 3.31 26.34 -3.51
CA ILE A 630 2.79 25.43 -4.54
C ILE A 630 1.87 24.39 -3.88
N ARG A 631 0.79 24.85 -3.27
CA ARG A 631 -0.13 24.05 -2.47
C ARG A 631 -0.63 22.77 -3.19
N GLN A 632 -0.78 22.83 -4.52
CA GLN A 632 -1.27 21.71 -5.32
C GLN A 632 -0.40 20.46 -5.20
N LEU A 633 0.91 20.61 -4.97
CA LEU A 633 1.82 19.47 -4.74
C LEU A 633 1.48 18.63 -3.49
N LEU A 634 0.74 19.20 -2.55
CA LEU A 634 0.33 18.50 -1.33
C LEU A 634 -0.92 17.65 -1.51
N ASN A 635 -1.60 17.76 -2.65
CA ASN A 635 -2.90 17.15 -2.89
C ASN A 635 -2.82 16.03 -3.94
N PRO A 636 -3.62 14.96 -3.84
CA PRO A 636 -3.66 13.89 -4.81
C PRO A 636 -4.27 14.29 -6.16
N GLU A 637 -5.13 15.35 -6.21
CA GLU A 637 -5.80 15.81 -7.42
C GLU A 637 -4.81 16.20 -8.53
N LEU A 638 -3.69 16.84 -8.15
CA LEU A 638 -2.65 17.19 -9.13
C LEU A 638 -2.08 15.93 -9.80
N THR A 639 -1.75 14.92 -9.00
CA THR A 639 -1.23 13.65 -9.53
C THR A 639 -2.27 12.95 -10.40
N ALA A 640 -3.55 12.96 -9.98
CA ALA A 640 -4.66 12.38 -10.73
C ALA A 640 -4.82 13.02 -12.11
N SER A 641 -4.80 14.35 -12.13
CA SER A 641 -4.97 15.13 -13.38
C SER A 641 -3.84 14.83 -14.39
N TRP A 642 -2.59 14.72 -13.92
CA TRP A 642 -1.46 14.40 -14.79
C TRP A 642 -1.48 12.94 -15.27
N GLU A 643 -1.80 11.98 -14.40
CA GLU A 643 -1.95 10.56 -14.81
C GLU A 643 -3.09 10.38 -15.82
N LYS A 644 -4.19 11.13 -15.69
CA LYS A 644 -5.26 11.18 -16.70
C LYS A 644 -4.72 11.63 -18.06
N GLY A 645 -3.93 12.70 -18.08
CA GLY A 645 -3.28 13.16 -19.31
C GLY A 645 -2.34 12.12 -19.93
N LEU A 646 -1.55 11.42 -19.12
CA LEU A 646 -0.68 10.33 -19.59
C LEU A 646 -1.46 9.15 -20.18
N ASN A 647 -2.63 8.83 -19.61
CA ASN A 647 -3.50 7.81 -20.18
C ASN A 647 -4.06 8.25 -21.55
N TYR A 648 -4.46 9.50 -21.69
CA TYR A 648 -4.92 10.03 -22.98
C TYR A 648 -3.82 9.97 -24.07
N VAL A 649 -2.55 10.19 -23.69
CA VAL A 649 -1.42 9.99 -24.63
C VAL A 649 -1.27 8.52 -24.99
N ALA A 650 -1.32 7.62 -24.01
CA ALA A 650 -1.21 6.17 -24.24
C ALA A 650 -2.34 5.63 -25.14
N GLU A 651 -3.54 6.20 -25.05
CA GLU A 651 -4.71 5.90 -25.88
C GLU A 651 -4.66 6.61 -27.24
N GLY A 652 -3.77 7.58 -27.43
CA GLY A 652 -3.68 8.40 -28.65
C GLY A 652 -4.75 9.49 -28.75
N SER A 653 -5.47 9.79 -27.66
CA SER A 653 -6.52 10.83 -27.62
C SER A 653 -5.96 12.25 -27.59
N ILE A 654 -4.75 12.44 -27.09
CA ILE A 654 -3.97 13.68 -27.17
C ILE A 654 -2.56 13.39 -27.62
N THR A 655 -1.92 14.39 -28.22
CA THR A 655 -0.55 14.27 -28.70
C THR A 655 0.48 14.47 -27.57
N GLU A 656 1.70 13.97 -27.78
CA GLU A 656 2.85 14.24 -26.89
C GLU A 656 3.10 15.75 -26.74
N GLN A 657 2.99 16.52 -27.85
CA GLN A 657 3.22 17.96 -27.84
C GLN A 657 2.18 18.71 -27.01
N GLU A 658 0.90 18.39 -27.14
CA GLU A 658 -0.17 19.00 -26.30
C GLU A 658 0.05 18.77 -24.81
N TYR A 659 0.53 17.58 -24.45
CA TYR A 659 0.87 17.28 -23.05
C TYR A 659 2.08 18.11 -22.59
N MET A 660 3.15 18.17 -23.39
CA MET A 660 4.35 18.94 -23.07
C MET A 660 4.05 20.43 -22.95
N ASP A 661 3.25 21.02 -23.82
CA ASP A 661 2.88 22.42 -23.76
C ASP A 661 2.15 22.77 -22.43
N LYS A 662 1.24 21.91 -22.00
CA LYS A 662 0.55 22.04 -20.70
C LYS A 662 1.53 21.92 -19.52
N LEU A 663 2.45 20.96 -19.59
CA LEU A 663 3.47 20.75 -18.57
C LEU A 663 4.41 21.94 -18.44
N GLU A 664 4.95 22.43 -19.55
CA GLU A 664 5.84 23.59 -19.57
C GLU A 664 5.14 24.86 -19.08
N HIS A 665 3.89 25.06 -19.50
CA HIS A 665 3.08 26.18 -19.02
C HIS A 665 2.89 26.11 -17.49
N PHE A 666 2.54 24.95 -16.96
CA PHE A 666 2.36 24.74 -15.53
C PHE A 666 3.64 25.01 -14.74
N VAL A 667 4.77 24.43 -15.17
CA VAL A 667 6.08 24.63 -14.53
C VAL A 667 6.48 26.09 -14.56
N ARG A 668 6.33 26.78 -15.68
CA ARG A 668 6.64 28.21 -15.86
C ARG A 668 5.79 29.08 -14.93
N LEU A 669 4.49 28.86 -14.93
CA LEU A 669 3.55 29.62 -14.10
C LEU A 669 3.86 29.47 -12.61
N ARG A 670 4.04 28.23 -12.13
CA ARG A 670 4.28 27.98 -10.70
C ARG A 670 5.69 28.44 -10.24
N THR A 671 6.70 28.31 -11.07
CA THR A 671 8.03 28.86 -10.75
C THR A 671 7.99 30.36 -10.57
N ARG A 672 7.37 31.09 -11.51
CA ARG A 672 7.23 32.57 -11.40
C ARG A 672 6.40 32.99 -10.20
N GLN A 673 5.31 32.30 -9.90
CA GLN A 673 4.51 32.59 -8.70
C GLN A 673 5.34 32.50 -7.41
N VAL A 674 6.24 31.52 -7.32
CA VAL A 674 7.15 31.39 -6.17
C VAL A 674 8.20 32.49 -6.16
N GLU A 675 8.74 32.90 -7.30
CA GLU A 675 9.69 34.01 -7.43
C GLU A 675 9.07 35.33 -6.98
N ASP A 676 7.83 35.60 -7.37
CA ASP A 676 7.14 36.86 -7.07
C ASP A 676 6.54 36.90 -5.66
N SER A 677 6.37 35.73 -5.01
CA SER A 677 5.73 35.66 -3.71
C SER A 677 6.68 36.04 -2.56
N ASN A 678 6.15 36.76 -1.56
CA ASN A 678 6.87 37.10 -0.33
C ASN A 678 6.18 36.49 0.89
N ILE A 679 6.35 35.17 1.10
CA ILE A 679 5.81 34.47 2.27
C ILE A 679 6.80 34.37 3.44
N GLN A 680 8.06 34.80 3.26
CA GLN A 680 9.13 34.69 4.27
C GLN A 680 8.75 35.28 5.64
N PRO A 681 8.07 36.44 5.75
CA PRO A 681 7.68 36.99 7.03
C PRO A 681 6.75 36.08 7.85
N TYR A 682 5.94 35.30 7.16
CA TYR A 682 4.92 34.43 7.80
C TYR A 682 5.50 33.05 8.16
N LEU A 683 6.55 32.59 7.49
CA LEU A 683 7.10 31.24 7.68
C LEU A 683 7.57 31.00 9.12
N ARG A 684 8.15 32.02 9.78
CA ARG A 684 8.62 31.87 11.15
C ARG A 684 7.47 31.52 12.11
N GLN A 685 6.33 32.13 11.97
CA GLN A 685 5.16 31.86 12.79
C GLN A 685 4.69 30.39 12.65
N PHE A 686 4.67 29.88 11.42
CA PHE A 686 4.32 28.47 11.17
C PHE A 686 5.37 27.53 11.77
N PHE A 687 6.67 27.85 11.64
CA PHE A 687 7.74 27.05 12.19
C PHE A 687 7.71 27.02 13.73
N ASP A 688 7.45 28.15 14.36
CA ASP A 688 7.30 28.24 15.83
C ASP A 688 6.11 27.41 16.30
N ALA A 689 4.98 27.47 15.61
CA ALA A 689 3.79 26.67 15.92
C ALA A 689 4.05 25.16 15.77
N ALA A 690 4.80 24.76 14.74
CA ALA A 690 5.19 23.35 14.55
C ALA A 690 6.18 22.90 15.63
N ALA A 691 7.19 23.72 15.97
CA ALA A 691 8.29 23.38 16.86
C ALA A 691 7.84 23.06 18.30
N VAL A 692 6.73 23.63 18.76
CA VAL A 692 6.14 23.33 20.09
C VAL A 692 6.00 21.82 20.30
N ASN A 693 5.63 21.09 19.24
CA ASN A 693 5.36 19.65 19.30
C ASN A 693 6.63 18.76 19.33
N TYR A 694 7.81 19.35 19.19
CA TYR A 694 9.11 18.63 19.10
C TYR A 694 10.08 18.97 20.24
N LYS A 695 9.75 19.92 21.15
CA LYS A 695 10.63 20.38 22.24
C LYS A 695 10.96 19.28 23.27
N ASP A 696 10.00 18.43 23.61
CA ASP A 696 10.20 17.36 24.61
C ASP A 696 11.17 16.23 24.19
N SER A 697 11.47 16.09 22.91
CA SER A 697 12.38 15.05 22.42
C SER A 697 13.86 15.42 22.53
N SER A 698 14.20 16.71 22.62
CA SER A 698 15.57 17.22 22.77
C SER A 698 16.06 17.14 24.21
N GLU A 699 15.21 17.36 25.19
CA GLU A 699 15.57 17.26 26.62
C GLU A 699 15.82 15.83 27.08
N LYS A 700 15.06 14.84 26.55
CA LYS A 700 15.28 13.41 26.86
C LYS A 700 16.57 12.84 26.26
N ASN A 701 17.10 13.43 25.19
CA ASN A 701 18.39 13.02 24.60
C ASN A 701 19.59 13.71 25.26
N SER A 702 19.45 14.93 25.75
CA SER A 702 20.50 15.61 26.52
C SER A 702 20.71 14.99 27.90
N ALA A 703 19.63 14.52 28.56
CA ALA A 703 19.71 13.80 29.83
C ALA A 703 20.37 12.41 29.73
N LYS A 704 20.29 11.75 28.56
CA LYS A 704 20.98 10.46 28.32
C LYS A 704 22.46 10.59 27.99
N THR A 705 22.90 11.73 27.48
CA THR A 705 24.33 12.03 27.20
C THR A 705 25.07 12.49 28.43
N THR A 706 24.45 13.21 29.36
CA THR A 706 25.03 13.64 30.63
C THR A 706 25.13 12.54 31.69
N GLY A 707 24.28 11.48 31.59
CA GLY A 707 24.30 10.33 32.50
C GLY A 707 25.40 9.30 32.19
N ARG A 708 26.14 9.41 31.09
CA ARG A 708 27.20 8.46 30.70
C ARG A 708 28.64 8.92 30.93
N SER A 709 28.84 10.16 31.42
CA SER A 709 30.15 10.74 31.66
C SER A 709 30.59 10.81 33.13
N MET A 710 29.84 10.22 34.08
CA MET A 710 30.19 10.22 35.50
C MET A 710 30.46 8.85 36.14
N SER A 711 30.85 7.84 35.36
CA SER A 711 31.25 6.54 35.98
C SER A 711 32.53 5.92 35.39
N ALA A 712 33.53 6.76 35.08
CA ALA A 712 34.86 6.26 34.70
C ALA A 712 35.97 7.20 35.21
N ALA A 713 36.06 7.36 36.54
CA ALA A 713 37.24 7.89 37.19
C ALA A 713 37.56 7.01 38.39
N GLY A 714 38.56 6.17 38.27
CA GLY A 714 39.14 5.47 39.41
C GLY A 714 39.55 4.03 39.15
N ARG A 715 40.74 3.83 38.53
CA ARG A 715 41.78 2.88 38.98
C ARG A 715 42.94 2.88 38.02
N SER A 716 43.99 3.65 38.46
CA SER A 716 45.37 3.51 37.98
C SER A 716 45.95 2.17 38.38
N ARG A 717 46.67 1.49 37.47
CA ARG A 717 47.93 0.80 37.81
C ARG A 717 48.67 0.34 36.55
N THR A 718 49.78 1.01 36.32
CA THR A 718 51.20 0.54 36.11
C THR A 718 51.49 -0.44 34.94
N CYS A 719 52.26 0.12 34.04
CA CYS A 719 53.48 -0.38 33.38
C CYS A 719 53.64 -1.88 33.10
N ARG A 720 53.82 -2.22 31.79
CA ARG A 720 55.10 -2.80 31.26
C ARG A 720 54.98 -3.07 29.75
N LYS A 721 55.85 -2.39 28.98
CA LYS A 721 56.32 -2.90 27.69
C LYS A 721 57.34 -4.05 27.96
N PRO A 722 57.52 -5.03 27.06
CA PRO A 722 58.54 -4.84 26.02
C PRO A 722 58.21 -5.54 24.65
N SER A 723 58.77 -4.87 23.64
CA SER A 723 59.64 -5.29 22.53
C SER A 723 59.34 -6.54 21.68
N ALA A 724 59.13 -6.23 20.40
CA ALA A 724 59.86 -6.66 19.19
C ALA A 724 60.17 -8.18 18.97
N SER A 725 59.67 -8.67 17.86
CA SER A 725 60.46 -9.19 16.72
C SER A 725 59.69 -10.25 15.93
N LYS A 726 59.61 -10.07 14.76
CA LYS A 726 59.79 -10.63 13.42
C LYS A 726 58.54 -10.55 12.58
#